data_bd8137da82d5d2ac47e4aa445e310882
#
_entry.id   bd8137da82d5d2ac47e4aa445e310882
#
_cell.length_a   1.000
_cell.length_b   1.000
_cell.length_c   1.000
_cell.angle_alpha   90.00
_cell.angle_beta   90.00
_cell.angle_gamma   90.00
#
_symmetry.space_group_name_H-M   'P 1'
#
loop_
_entity.id
_entity.type
_entity.pdbx_description
1 polymer ?
#
loop_
_entity_poly.entity_id
_entity_poly.type
_entity_poly.pdbx_seq_one_letter_code
_entity_poly.pdbx_strand_id
1 'polypeptide(L)'
;MMPLIARLSPRFSALRSWELATGMSSMALAIALPLAQAVGMGATPLVAAEIGRDAVPLEKVVIFTSGVGYFQHGGEVDGSTTVQLDFQTDEINDLLKSMVVQDLGGGASAPTVSYASRDPITKTLASFAIDLTDDPSIGTLLGRLRGEQVELQAASPVTGTILGVEKRLVPTADDRPPVEKEYITVLADDGLRTIALETVTRIRLVDAELQKELEKALAVLASAHDSDKKQVTIRFPGEGRRDVRIGYVQEMPLWKTSYRLVIDEDGKAFLQGWAIVENTTDHDWDGVDLTLVSGRPISFVMDLYQPLYVPRPEVQPEVYASLLPQVYGQDMLASEEEFLARRMARGEPQAEAMLAMDAAGMGGMGGGMGGMPPPSAAAPGVVAGKAMARGRGLSLSEAAAATRSLAEGGDLGELFRYAITEPVTLARQQSAMLPIVSGAAEVEKLAVYDEQVLAKHPLSGVRLKNTTGLNLMQGPLTVFEADAYAGDARIEDLPPESSRLMTYAVELDVEVAPRSEFAPELLTAVKLSKGTLIETRKLTRKKVYDVRNSSDDDVNVLVEHPLEPAWALTAPAKPDETTRDRYRFIVNAKPGEPASLTVAEEQIVHRSFAITNFNDDAIALYIRAEEVSPAVKEALQEVVVKKQAIALLARERQDREREIAAIGEEQTRIRDNMGRIDRNSDLYTRYVQKFDEQETRIEDLREQIAMRMEQEHEAQMALDAYLISIEIE
;
A
#
# COMPACT_ATOMS: atom_id res chain seq x y z
N MET A 1 -24.19 -40.35 12.39
CA MET A 1 -25.59 -40.57 12.72
C MET A 1 -26.40 -39.50 12.04
N MET A 2 -26.86 -39.79 10.82
CA MET A 2 -28.04 -39.19 10.16
C MET A 2 -29.27 -39.91 10.73
N PRO A 3 -30.54 -39.48 10.55
CA PRO A 3 -31.19 -38.79 9.47
C PRO A 3 -32.25 -37.74 9.94
N LEU A 4 -33.03 -36.99 9.19
CA LEU A 4 -34.05 -37.21 8.17
C LEU A 4 -34.73 -35.86 7.84
N ILE A 5 -34.80 -35.38 6.60
CA ILE A 5 -35.89 -35.41 5.63
C ILE A 5 -37.23 -34.73 6.03
N ALA A 6 -37.65 -33.73 5.20
CA ALA A 6 -38.90 -33.52 4.52
C ALA A 6 -38.92 -32.08 3.94
N ARG A 7 -38.82 -31.79 2.67
CA ARG A 7 -39.74 -31.93 1.50
C ARG A 7 -41.15 -31.47 1.80
N LEU A 8 -41.59 -30.40 1.10
CA LEU A 8 -42.87 -30.31 0.36
C LEU A 8 -42.98 -28.98 -0.40
N SER A 9 -42.87 -29.01 -1.71
CA SER A 9 -43.71 -28.28 -2.64
C SER A 9 -44.89 -29.24 -2.98
N PRO A 10 -45.91 -28.95 -3.76
CA PRO A 10 -46.08 -28.00 -4.86
C PRO A 10 -47.56 -27.53 -5.12
N ARG A 11 -47.74 -26.94 -6.32
CA ARG A 11 -48.89 -26.95 -7.24
C ARG A 11 -49.71 -25.67 -7.36
N PHE A 12 -49.67 -25.13 -8.59
CA PHE A 12 -50.61 -25.31 -9.75
C PHE A 12 -51.99 -24.72 -9.48
N SER A 13 -52.59 -23.91 -10.28
CA SER A 13 -53.03 -23.85 -11.68
C SER A 13 -54.10 -22.77 -11.74
N ALA A 14 -54.57 -22.18 -12.77
CA ALA A 14 -54.76 -22.42 -14.15
C ALA A 14 -55.44 -21.20 -14.80
N LEU A 15 -55.07 -20.91 -16.00
CA LEU A 15 -55.89 -20.64 -17.18
C LEU A 15 -57.38 -20.31 -16.98
N ARG A 16 -57.81 -19.21 -17.61
CA ARG A 16 -58.87 -19.22 -18.61
C ARG A 16 -58.92 -17.99 -19.50
N SER A 17 -58.65 -18.23 -20.74
CA SER A 17 -59.11 -17.58 -21.97
C SER A 17 -60.58 -17.26 -21.99
N TRP A 18 -61.02 -16.20 -22.67
CA TRP A 18 -62.17 -16.23 -23.57
C TRP A 18 -62.12 -15.10 -24.61
N GLU A 19 -62.34 -15.51 -25.75
CA GLU A 19 -62.46 -15.12 -27.10
C GLU A 19 -63.53 -14.02 -27.39
N LEU A 20 -63.21 -13.26 -28.47
CA LEU A 20 -63.97 -12.93 -29.64
C LEU A 20 -65.44 -12.46 -29.49
N ALA A 21 -65.71 -11.28 -30.00
CA ALA A 21 -66.82 -11.07 -30.92
C ALA A 21 -66.63 -9.87 -31.86
N THR A 22 -66.60 -10.22 -33.12
CA THR A 22 -66.75 -9.44 -34.34
C THR A 22 -68.00 -8.62 -34.39
N GLY A 23 -67.96 -7.46 -35.05
CA GLY A 23 -69.17 -6.71 -35.47
C GLY A 23 -68.83 -5.61 -36.47
N MET A 24 -68.78 -5.98 -37.75
CA MET A 24 -68.83 -5.03 -38.90
C MET A 24 -70.17 -4.33 -38.94
N SER A 25 -70.21 -3.05 -39.23
CA SER A 25 -71.19 -2.50 -40.12
C SER A 25 -70.79 -1.20 -40.79
N SER A 26 -70.66 -1.25 -42.07
CA SER A 26 -70.55 -0.18 -43.03
C SER A 26 -71.82 0.71 -43.07
N MET A 27 -71.63 2.02 -43.24
CA MET A 27 -72.52 2.73 -44.20
C MET A 27 -71.92 4.11 -44.57
N ALA A 28 -71.77 4.33 -45.84
CA ALA A 28 -71.44 5.51 -46.54
C ALA A 28 -72.59 6.53 -46.53
N LEU A 29 -72.28 7.82 -46.60
CA LEU A 29 -72.79 8.73 -47.64
C LEU A 29 -72.48 10.20 -47.39
N ALA A 30 -71.78 10.78 -48.29
CA ALA A 30 -72.03 11.96 -49.17
C ALA A 30 -71.84 13.39 -48.59
N ILE A 31 -70.82 14.05 -49.12
CA ILE A 31 -70.78 15.35 -49.79
C ILE A 31 -71.41 16.58 -49.11
N ALA A 32 -70.56 17.52 -48.70
CA ALA A 32 -70.68 18.94 -48.94
C ALA A 32 -69.38 19.69 -48.65
N LEU A 33 -68.75 20.20 -49.66
CA LEU A 33 -67.77 21.28 -49.52
C LEU A 33 -68.51 22.58 -49.19
N PRO A 34 -67.94 23.43 -48.36
CA PRO A 34 -67.55 24.75 -48.81
C PRO A 34 -66.13 25.18 -48.56
N LEU A 35 -65.56 25.85 -49.49
CA LEU A 35 -64.39 26.68 -49.43
C LEU A 35 -64.38 27.58 -48.18
N ALA A 36 -63.43 27.41 -47.29
CA ALA A 36 -63.04 28.40 -46.29
C ALA A 36 -61.54 28.57 -46.29
N GLN A 37 -61.15 29.79 -46.47
CA GLN A 37 -59.79 30.34 -46.55
C GLN A 37 -58.85 29.78 -45.51
N ALA A 38 -57.73 29.28 -45.97
CA ALA A 38 -56.55 28.95 -45.13
C ALA A 38 -55.94 30.22 -44.58
N VAL A 39 -56.25 30.56 -43.35
CA VAL A 39 -55.40 31.38 -42.49
C VAL A 39 -54.30 30.43 -42.02
N GLY A 40 -53.10 30.64 -42.58
CA GLY A 40 -51.90 29.97 -42.15
C GLY A 40 -51.59 30.36 -40.69
N MET A 41 -52.03 29.50 -39.74
CA MET A 41 -51.41 29.47 -38.44
C MET A 41 -50.09 28.75 -38.60
N GLY A 42 -49.03 29.53 -38.73
CA GLY A 42 -47.66 29.03 -38.53
C GLY A 42 -47.59 28.37 -37.16
N ALA A 43 -47.36 27.07 -37.13
CA ALA A 43 -46.92 26.39 -35.93
C ALA A 43 -45.54 27.01 -35.59
N THR A 44 -45.56 27.98 -34.70
CA THR A 44 -44.34 28.39 -34.04
C THR A 44 -43.77 27.15 -33.38
N PRO A 45 -42.50 26.76 -33.66
CA PRO A 45 -41.88 25.72 -32.86
C PRO A 45 -41.94 26.23 -31.42
N LEU A 46 -42.51 25.44 -30.50
CA LEU A 46 -42.36 25.65 -29.07
C LEU A 46 -40.84 25.57 -28.83
N VAL A 47 -40.22 26.74 -28.72
CA VAL A 47 -38.88 26.83 -28.21
C VAL A 47 -38.97 26.41 -26.75
N ALA A 48 -38.42 25.25 -26.43
CA ALA A 48 -38.26 24.84 -25.05
C ALA A 48 -37.60 25.99 -24.29
N ALA A 49 -38.21 26.42 -23.20
CA ALA A 49 -37.63 27.47 -22.37
C ALA A 49 -36.28 26.94 -21.86
N GLU A 50 -35.20 27.63 -22.21
CA GLU A 50 -33.92 27.40 -21.56
C GLU A 50 -34.02 28.00 -20.17
N ILE A 51 -34.07 27.10 -19.16
CA ILE A 51 -34.07 27.48 -17.76
C ILE A 51 -32.65 27.23 -17.26
N GLY A 52 -32.03 28.30 -16.77
CA GLY A 52 -30.71 28.22 -16.16
C GLY A 52 -30.71 27.36 -14.88
N ARG A 53 -29.55 27.18 -14.32
CA ARG A 53 -29.25 26.36 -13.15
C ARG A 53 -30.13 26.64 -11.92
N ASP A 54 -30.61 27.87 -11.76
CA ASP A 54 -31.43 28.32 -10.62
C ASP A 54 -32.78 27.60 -10.51
N ALA A 55 -33.24 26.94 -11.56
CA ALA A 55 -34.48 26.17 -11.52
C ALA A 55 -34.33 24.75 -10.96
N VAL A 56 -33.11 24.22 -10.90
CA VAL A 56 -32.81 22.90 -10.35
C VAL A 56 -31.59 23.05 -9.43
N PRO A 57 -31.77 23.67 -8.23
CA PRO A 57 -30.71 23.93 -7.28
C PRO A 57 -30.08 22.63 -6.76
N LEU A 58 -28.88 22.76 -6.20
CA LEU A 58 -28.21 21.67 -5.48
C LEU A 58 -28.93 21.49 -4.12
N GLU A 59 -29.56 20.33 -3.94
CA GLU A 59 -30.30 20.01 -2.71
C GLU A 59 -29.49 19.18 -1.73
N LYS A 60 -28.67 18.26 -2.24
CA LYS A 60 -27.99 17.28 -1.41
C LYS A 60 -26.55 17.03 -1.83
N VAL A 61 -25.67 16.95 -0.84
CA VAL A 61 -24.27 16.60 -1.00
C VAL A 61 -23.92 15.46 -0.05
N VAL A 62 -23.30 14.39 -0.56
CA VAL A 62 -22.79 13.28 0.25
C VAL A 62 -21.30 13.12 -0.01
N ILE A 63 -20.47 13.30 1.00
CA ILE A 63 -19.01 13.23 0.88
C ILE A 63 -18.50 11.93 1.51
N PHE A 64 -17.71 11.17 0.75
CA PHE A 64 -17.13 9.91 1.19
C PHE A 64 -15.65 10.08 1.54
N THR A 65 -15.14 9.20 2.41
CA THR A 65 -13.69 9.13 2.70
C THR A 65 -12.87 8.40 1.62
N SER A 66 -13.45 8.16 0.46
CA SER A 66 -12.79 7.60 -0.73
C SER A 66 -12.35 8.64 -1.77
N GLY A 67 -12.54 9.92 -1.50
CA GLY A 67 -12.17 10.99 -2.43
C GLY A 67 -13.23 11.29 -3.50
N VAL A 68 -14.49 10.94 -3.23
CA VAL A 68 -15.63 11.24 -4.11
C VAL A 68 -16.78 11.85 -3.34
N GLY A 69 -17.57 12.67 -4.02
CA GLY A 69 -18.80 13.23 -3.53
C GLY A 69 -19.98 12.89 -4.46
N TYR A 70 -21.13 12.60 -3.88
CA TYR A 70 -22.40 12.50 -4.62
C TYR A 70 -23.16 13.82 -4.47
N PHE A 71 -23.58 14.37 -5.60
CA PHE A 71 -24.32 15.61 -5.72
C PHE A 71 -25.69 15.34 -6.29
N GLN A 72 -26.73 15.93 -5.72
CA GLN A 72 -28.10 15.82 -6.20
C GLN A 72 -28.73 17.19 -6.33
N HIS A 73 -29.07 17.52 -7.55
CA HIS A 73 -29.92 18.65 -7.87
C HIS A 73 -31.39 18.20 -7.91
N GLY A 74 -32.28 19.03 -7.45
CA GLY A 74 -33.71 18.78 -7.49
C GLY A 74 -34.49 20.05 -7.69
N GLY A 75 -35.67 19.95 -8.31
CA GLY A 75 -36.55 21.10 -8.50
C GLY A 75 -37.77 20.81 -9.35
N GLU A 76 -38.70 21.75 -9.35
CA GLU A 76 -39.93 21.69 -10.12
C GLU A 76 -39.72 22.31 -11.52
N VAL A 77 -40.04 21.59 -12.57
CA VAL A 77 -40.02 22.07 -13.95
C VAL A 77 -41.41 22.07 -14.56
N ASP A 78 -41.69 23.00 -15.48
CA ASP A 78 -42.96 23.09 -16.16
C ASP A 78 -42.81 22.92 -17.67
N GLY A 79 -43.59 22.06 -18.28
CA GLY A 79 -43.52 21.77 -19.70
C GLY A 79 -42.21 21.10 -20.13
N SER A 80 -41.86 21.17 -21.40
CA SER A 80 -40.57 20.70 -21.93
C SER A 80 -39.45 21.67 -21.53
N THR A 81 -38.53 21.23 -20.67
CA THR A 81 -37.50 22.06 -20.05
C THR A 81 -36.11 21.55 -20.38
N THR A 82 -35.16 22.46 -20.52
CA THR A 82 -33.75 22.16 -20.72
C THR A 82 -32.94 22.76 -19.57
N VAL A 83 -32.23 21.90 -18.84
CA VAL A 83 -31.31 22.27 -17.74
C VAL A 83 -29.88 22.20 -18.24
N GLN A 84 -29.09 23.21 -17.93
CA GLN A 84 -27.67 23.30 -18.29
C GLN A 84 -26.83 23.30 -17.05
N LEU A 85 -25.85 22.37 -16.97
CA LEU A 85 -24.88 22.25 -15.90
C LEU A 85 -23.47 22.34 -16.50
N ASP A 86 -22.61 23.12 -15.88
CA ASP A 86 -21.22 23.30 -16.30
C ASP A 86 -20.31 22.43 -15.42
N PHE A 87 -19.39 21.70 -16.05
CA PHE A 87 -18.43 20.82 -15.37
C PHE A 87 -17.03 21.09 -15.89
N GLN A 88 -16.02 20.80 -15.09
CA GLN A 88 -14.64 20.78 -15.55
C GLN A 88 -14.43 19.62 -16.53
N THR A 89 -13.49 19.77 -17.46
CA THR A 89 -13.29 18.73 -18.51
C THR A 89 -12.85 17.40 -17.93
N ASP A 90 -12.11 17.38 -16.81
CA ASP A 90 -11.66 16.19 -16.08
C ASP A 90 -12.78 15.50 -15.31
N GLU A 91 -13.81 16.23 -14.89
CA GLU A 91 -14.99 15.69 -14.19
C GLU A 91 -15.96 14.95 -15.12
N ILE A 92 -15.90 15.19 -16.44
CA ILE A 92 -16.85 14.62 -17.41
C ILE A 92 -16.87 13.10 -17.39
N ASN A 93 -15.73 12.45 -17.20
CA ASN A 93 -15.65 10.99 -17.14
C ASN A 93 -16.43 10.42 -15.95
N ASP A 94 -16.32 11.04 -14.78
CA ASP A 94 -17.06 10.64 -13.58
C ASP A 94 -18.55 10.91 -13.73
N LEU A 95 -18.91 12.03 -14.33
CA LEU A 95 -20.28 12.38 -14.66
C LEU A 95 -20.92 11.35 -15.60
N LEU A 96 -20.28 11.00 -16.72
CA LEU A 96 -20.78 10.03 -17.68
C LEU A 96 -20.95 8.63 -17.09
N LYS A 97 -20.08 8.26 -16.14
CA LYS A 97 -20.13 6.99 -15.42
C LYS A 97 -21.29 6.93 -14.41
N SER A 98 -21.62 8.05 -13.76
CA SER A 98 -22.44 8.07 -12.54
C SER A 98 -23.75 8.81 -12.65
N MET A 99 -23.97 9.59 -13.72
CA MET A 99 -25.15 10.46 -13.84
C MET A 99 -26.46 9.67 -13.87
N VAL A 100 -27.35 10.05 -12.97
CA VAL A 100 -28.73 9.57 -12.89
C VAL A 100 -29.67 10.74 -13.08
N VAL A 101 -30.56 10.64 -14.07
CA VAL A 101 -31.56 11.67 -14.36
C VAL A 101 -32.94 11.04 -14.15
N GLN A 102 -33.77 11.68 -13.34
CA GLN A 102 -35.11 11.21 -12.98
C GLN A 102 -36.15 12.30 -13.22
N ASP A 103 -37.25 11.94 -13.88
CA ASP A 103 -38.50 12.70 -13.94
C ASP A 103 -39.54 11.98 -13.07
N LEU A 104 -39.91 12.59 -11.94
CA LEU A 104 -40.80 11.99 -10.95
C LEU A 104 -42.28 12.17 -11.30
N GLY A 105 -42.59 13.01 -12.29
CA GLY A 105 -43.96 13.25 -12.73
C GLY A 105 -44.53 12.15 -13.66
N GLY A 106 -43.77 11.11 -13.98
CA GLY A 106 -44.26 9.98 -14.79
C GLY A 106 -44.45 10.32 -16.28
N GLY A 107 -43.68 11.26 -16.82
CA GLY A 107 -43.72 11.66 -18.21
C GLY A 107 -43.48 10.51 -19.18
N ALA A 108 -44.15 10.51 -20.32
CA ALA A 108 -44.07 9.43 -21.31
C ALA A 108 -42.71 9.37 -22.08
N SER A 109 -41.88 10.37 -21.95
CA SER A 109 -40.64 10.48 -22.72
C SER A 109 -39.44 10.51 -21.76
N ALA A 110 -38.41 9.71 -22.07
CA ALA A 110 -37.20 9.65 -21.29
C ALA A 110 -36.40 10.95 -21.42
N PRO A 111 -35.78 11.44 -20.33
CA PRO A 111 -34.83 12.55 -20.40
C PRO A 111 -33.62 12.23 -21.29
N THR A 112 -33.09 13.22 -21.97
CA THR A 112 -31.87 13.07 -22.79
C THR A 112 -30.77 13.97 -22.29
N VAL A 113 -29.57 13.41 -22.25
CA VAL A 113 -28.36 14.12 -21.85
C VAL A 113 -27.48 14.32 -23.09
N SER A 114 -27.07 15.52 -23.36
CA SER A 114 -26.15 15.87 -24.46
C SER A 114 -25.00 16.73 -23.95
N TYR A 115 -23.82 16.48 -24.50
CA TYR A 115 -22.60 17.20 -24.15
C TYR A 115 -21.72 17.33 -25.40
N ALA A 116 -20.84 18.33 -25.40
CA ALA A 116 -19.90 18.50 -26.50
C ALA A 116 -18.87 17.37 -26.51
N SER A 117 -18.77 16.65 -27.65
CA SER A 117 -17.78 15.57 -27.79
C SER A 117 -16.36 16.12 -27.75
N ARG A 118 -15.44 15.39 -27.21
CA ARG A 118 -13.99 15.67 -27.28
C ARG A 118 -13.47 15.11 -28.60
N ASP A 119 -13.67 15.84 -29.71
CA ASP A 119 -12.91 15.48 -30.90
C ASP A 119 -11.41 15.75 -30.61
N PRO A 120 -10.53 14.81 -30.91
CA PRO A 120 -9.10 15.04 -30.78
C PRO A 120 -8.78 16.28 -31.64
N ILE A 121 -8.27 17.35 -31.03
CA ILE A 121 -7.87 18.57 -31.70
C ILE A 121 -6.99 18.23 -32.91
N THR A 122 -6.13 17.21 -32.75
CA THR A 122 -5.32 16.63 -33.80
C THR A 122 -6.13 16.21 -35.03
N LYS A 123 -7.31 15.59 -34.84
CA LYS A 123 -8.17 15.14 -35.95
C LYS A 123 -8.88 16.32 -36.62
N THR A 124 -9.32 17.29 -35.83
CA THR A 124 -9.92 18.51 -36.34
C THR A 124 -8.87 19.33 -37.11
N LEU A 125 -7.65 19.47 -36.55
CA LEU A 125 -6.56 20.17 -37.22
C LEU A 125 -6.08 19.44 -38.48
N ALA A 126 -6.07 18.11 -38.49
CA ALA A 126 -5.74 17.29 -39.65
C ALA A 126 -6.80 17.39 -40.78
N SER A 127 -7.99 17.93 -40.52
CA SER A 127 -9.02 18.13 -41.52
C SER A 127 -8.86 19.47 -42.31
N PHE A 128 -8.02 20.38 -41.84
CA PHE A 128 -7.68 21.60 -42.54
C PHE A 128 -6.59 21.34 -43.60
N ALA A 129 -6.58 22.10 -44.67
CA ALA A 129 -5.54 22.04 -45.71
C ALA A 129 -4.15 22.37 -45.15
N ILE A 130 -4.11 23.12 -44.05
CA ILE A 130 -2.90 23.47 -43.30
C ILE A 130 -2.85 22.69 -41.99
N ASP A 131 -2.03 21.66 -41.94
CA ASP A 131 -1.87 20.82 -40.76
C ASP A 131 -0.98 21.50 -39.69
N LEU A 132 -1.60 21.86 -38.56
CA LEU A 132 -0.97 22.48 -37.39
C LEU A 132 -0.79 21.51 -36.20
N THR A 133 -0.93 20.22 -36.42
CA THR A 133 -1.02 19.20 -35.32
C THR A 133 0.26 19.13 -34.49
N ASP A 134 1.45 19.26 -35.12
CA ASP A 134 2.74 18.98 -34.47
C ASP A 134 3.51 20.25 -34.06
N ASP A 135 2.84 21.40 -33.87
CA ASP A 135 3.46 22.67 -33.57
C ASP A 135 4.60 23.02 -34.58
N PRO A 136 4.28 23.06 -35.87
CA PRO A 136 5.29 23.19 -36.92
C PRO A 136 6.01 24.54 -36.85
N SER A 137 7.34 24.55 -37.04
CA SER A 137 8.08 25.79 -37.28
C SER A 137 7.54 26.51 -38.51
N ILE A 138 7.74 27.83 -38.57
CA ILE A 138 7.34 28.64 -39.77
C ILE A 138 7.91 28.03 -41.04
N GLY A 139 9.15 27.58 -41.02
CA GLY A 139 9.78 26.89 -42.14
C GLY A 139 9.10 25.60 -42.53
N THR A 140 8.71 24.78 -41.55
CA THR A 140 7.98 23.54 -41.80
C THR A 140 6.59 23.83 -42.37
N LEU A 141 5.88 24.83 -41.83
CA LEU A 141 4.59 25.26 -42.33
C LEU A 141 4.66 25.70 -43.78
N LEU A 142 5.60 26.58 -44.11
CA LEU A 142 5.81 27.05 -45.49
C LEU A 142 6.25 25.94 -46.46
N GLY A 143 7.00 24.96 -45.93
CA GLY A 143 7.38 23.76 -46.69
C GLY A 143 6.19 22.88 -47.08
N ARG A 144 5.15 22.81 -46.21
CA ARG A 144 3.87 22.11 -46.51
C ARG A 144 3.02 22.86 -47.52
N LEU A 145 3.20 24.19 -47.64
CA LEU A 145 2.51 25.06 -48.59
C LEU A 145 3.27 25.22 -49.93
N ARG A 146 4.11 24.26 -50.27
CA ARG A 146 4.83 24.25 -51.56
C ARG A 146 3.86 24.29 -52.73
N GLY A 147 4.10 25.23 -53.65
CA GLY A 147 3.24 25.46 -54.82
C GLY A 147 2.26 26.64 -54.64
N GLU A 148 2.07 27.11 -53.40
CA GLU A 148 1.20 28.25 -53.12
C GLU A 148 1.91 29.60 -53.27
N GLN A 149 1.13 30.64 -53.56
CA GLN A 149 1.65 32.01 -53.69
C GLN A 149 1.69 32.69 -52.31
N VAL A 150 2.84 33.29 -52.02
CA VAL A 150 3.05 34.09 -50.81
C VAL A 150 3.61 35.46 -51.12
N GLU A 151 3.22 36.42 -50.29
CA GLU A 151 3.82 37.75 -50.23
C GLU A 151 4.72 37.80 -48.97
N LEU A 152 6.00 37.97 -49.18
CA LEU A 152 7.04 38.03 -48.13
C LEU A 152 7.54 39.46 -48.03
N GLN A 153 7.48 40.01 -46.81
CA GLN A 153 8.06 41.32 -46.53
C GLN A 153 9.41 41.14 -45.85
N ALA A 154 10.46 41.29 -46.62
CA ALA A 154 11.84 41.30 -46.17
C ALA A 154 12.45 42.67 -46.51
N ALA A 155 13.77 42.82 -46.61
CA ALA A 155 14.43 44.07 -47.00
C ALA A 155 13.90 44.64 -48.34
N SER A 156 13.46 43.79 -49.25
CA SER A 156 12.63 44.11 -50.39
C SER A 156 11.43 43.18 -50.47
N PRO A 157 10.19 43.66 -50.65
CA PRO A 157 9.00 42.80 -50.74
C PRO A 157 9.13 41.86 -51.97
N VAL A 158 8.72 40.60 -51.75
CA VAL A 158 8.75 39.58 -52.81
C VAL A 158 7.42 38.85 -52.81
N THR A 159 6.76 38.78 -53.94
CA THR A 159 5.61 37.95 -54.20
C THR A 159 6.03 36.79 -55.11
N GLY A 160 5.72 35.58 -54.76
CA GLY A 160 6.10 34.43 -55.59
C GLY A 160 5.54 33.13 -55.08
N THR A 161 5.70 32.09 -55.90
CA THR A 161 5.27 30.74 -55.56
C THR A 161 6.35 30.01 -54.72
N ILE A 162 5.98 29.37 -53.63
CA ILE A 162 6.89 28.62 -52.74
C ILE A 162 7.45 27.43 -53.52
N LEU A 163 8.77 27.36 -53.69
CA LEU A 163 9.47 26.20 -54.21
C LEU A 163 9.84 25.23 -53.10
N GLY A 164 10.20 25.74 -51.94
CA GLY A 164 10.51 24.96 -50.75
C GLY A 164 11.27 25.75 -49.72
N VAL A 165 11.47 25.11 -48.54
CA VAL A 165 12.28 25.63 -47.45
C VAL A 165 13.43 24.66 -47.21
N GLU A 166 14.63 25.18 -47.08
CA GLU A 166 15.84 24.42 -46.81
C GLU A 166 16.56 24.95 -45.56
N LYS A 167 17.20 24.04 -44.85
CA LYS A 167 18.04 24.35 -43.69
C LYS A 167 19.50 24.39 -44.14
N ARG A 168 20.19 25.46 -43.83
CA ARG A 168 21.63 25.62 -44.13
C ARG A 168 22.41 25.90 -42.84
N LEU A 169 23.54 25.23 -42.71
CA LEU A 169 24.50 25.52 -41.66
C LEU A 169 25.30 26.78 -42.04
N VAL A 170 25.13 27.85 -41.28
CA VAL A 170 25.86 29.10 -41.46
C VAL A 170 26.98 29.19 -40.43
N PRO A 171 28.25 29.37 -40.88
CA PRO A 171 29.35 29.58 -39.97
C PRO A 171 29.15 30.84 -39.12
N THR A 172 29.38 30.75 -37.83
CA THR A 172 29.31 31.87 -36.89
C THR A 172 30.73 32.44 -36.71
N ALA A 173 30.87 33.76 -36.63
CA ALA A 173 32.13 34.40 -36.27
C ALA A 173 32.52 33.99 -34.85
N ASP A 174 33.83 33.81 -34.57
CA ASP A 174 34.41 33.49 -33.28
C ASP A 174 34.21 32.02 -32.80
N ASP A 175 34.79 31.03 -33.54
CA ASP A 175 34.97 29.63 -33.07
C ASP A 175 33.74 28.94 -32.44
N ARG A 176 32.53 29.46 -32.65
CA ARG A 176 31.26 28.87 -32.23
C ARG A 176 30.79 27.87 -33.28
N PRO A 177 30.10 26.80 -32.86
CA PRO A 177 29.55 25.81 -33.81
C PRO A 177 28.60 26.50 -34.83
N PRO A 178 28.58 26.04 -36.09
CA PRO A 178 27.69 26.59 -37.12
C PRO A 178 26.25 26.47 -36.70
N VAL A 179 25.48 27.56 -36.96
CA VAL A 179 24.04 27.63 -36.62
C VAL A 179 23.21 27.26 -37.83
N GLU A 180 22.21 26.41 -37.63
CA GLU A 180 21.24 26.03 -38.63
C GLU A 180 20.25 27.21 -38.86
N LYS A 181 20.15 27.69 -40.09
CA LYS A 181 19.22 28.73 -40.48
C LYS A 181 18.30 28.25 -41.61
N GLU A 182 17.03 28.64 -41.53
CA GLU A 182 16.02 28.29 -42.51
C GLU A 182 15.94 29.35 -43.63
N TYR A 183 15.91 28.88 -44.87
CA TYR A 183 15.81 29.72 -46.09
C TYR A 183 14.61 29.27 -46.90
N ILE A 184 13.74 30.21 -47.25
CA ILE A 184 12.66 29.98 -48.21
C ILE A 184 13.11 30.36 -49.62
N THR A 185 12.82 29.47 -50.56
CA THR A 185 13.01 29.77 -52.00
C THR A 185 11.65 29.92 -52.67
N VAL A 186 11.44 31.06 -53.30
CA VAL A 186 10.21 31.39 -54.06
C VAL A 186 10.54 31.66 -55.48
N LEU A 187 9.62 31.30 -56.39
CA LEU A 187 9.65 31.68 -57.80
C LEU A 187 8.86 33.01 -57.97
N ALA A 188 9.56 34.14 -58.15
CA ALA A 188 9.03 35.41 -58.36
C ALA A 188 9.07 35.74 -59.90
N ASP A 189 8.46 36.84 -60.35
CA ASP A 189 8.41 37.24 -61.74
C ASP A 189 9.80 37.45 -62.38
N ASP A 190 10.80 37.81 -61.56
CA ASP A 190 12.18 38.06 -62.00
C ASP A 190 13.10 36.80 -61.76
N GLY A 191 12.54 35.69 -61.41
CA GLY A 191 13.27 34.40 -61.20
C GLY A 191 13.22 33.84 -59.77
N LEU A 192 14.10 32.84 -59.47
CA LEU A 192 14.18 32.25 -58.17
C LEU A 192 14.87 33.17 -57.19
N ARG A 193 14.20 33.42 -56.07
CA ARG A 193 14.74 34.16 -54.92
C ARG A 193 14.81 33.29 -53.65
N THR A 194 15.97 33.23 -53.02
CA THR A 194 16.18 32.55 -51.73
C THR A 194 16.33 33.62 -50.65
N ILE A 195 15.50 33.56 -49.62
CA ILE A 195 15.42 34.56 -48.54
C ILE A 195 15.58 33.84 -47.22
N ALA A 196 16.43 34.37 -46.33
CA ALA A 196 16.55 33.83 -44.98
C ALA A 196 15.26 34.15 -44.18
N LEU A 197 14.61 33.14 -43.60
CA LEU A 197 13.34 33.32 -42.89
C LEU A 197 13.47 34.29 -41.70
N GLU A 198 14.63 34.37 -41.08
CA GLU A 198 14.90 35.33 -39.99
C GLU A 198 14.82 36.80 -40.41
N THR A 199 14.92 37.06 -41.72
CA THR A 199 14.84 38.43 -42.26
C THR A 199 13.43 38.82 -42.73
N VAL A 200 12.50 37.85 -42.71
CA VAL A 200 11.12 38.05 -43.14
C VAL A 200 10.31 38.56 -41.94
N THR A 201 9.77 39.77 -42.10
CA THR A 201 9.00 40.43 -41.02
C THR A 201 7.49 40.18 -41.14
N ARG A 202 7.00 39.81 -42.35
CA ARG A 202 5.58 39.50 -42.59
C ARG A 202 5.45 38.47 -43.69
N ILE A 203 4.56 37.50 -43.47
CA ILE A 203 4.18 36.48 -44.44
C ILE A 203 2.68 36.56 -44.64
N ARG A 204 2.20 36.60 -45.86
CA ARG A 204 0.79 36.59 -46.21
C ARG A 204 0.56 35.60 -47.32
N LEU A 205 -0.42 34.72 -47.11
CA LEU A 205 -0.90 33.83 -48.18
C LEU A 205 -1.73 34.66 -49.17
N VAL A 206 -1.46 34.52 -50.45
CA VAL A 206 -2.19 35.27 -51.50
C VAL A 206 -3.56 34.62 -51.71
N ASP A 207 -3.67 33.29 -51.54
CA ASP A 207 -4.93 32.59 -51.59
C ASP A 207 -5.79 32.92 -50.35
N ALA A 208 -6.95 33.54 -50.58
CA ALA A 208 -7.86 33.99 -49.57
C ALA A 208 -8.56 32.82 -48.81
N GLU A 209 -8.73 31.67 -49.44
CA GLU A 209 -9.35 30.49 -48.81
C GLU A 209 -8.34 29.82 -47.86
N LEU A 210 -7.09 29.65 -48.29
CA LEU A 210 -6.03 29.14 -47.40
C LEU A 210 -5.77 30.06 -46.21
N GLN A 211 -5.83 31.38 -46.43
CA GLN A 211 -5.69 32.35 -45.34
C GLN A 211 -6.81 32.20 -44.31
N LYS A 212 -8.07 32.03 -44.76
CA LYS A 212 -9.23 31.78 -43.88
C LYS A 212 -9.14 30.44 -43.17
N GLU A 213 -8.64 29.40 -43.83
CA GLU A 213 -8.44 28.11 -43.21
C GLU A 213 -7.39 28.16 -42.12
N LEU A 214 -6.29 28.88 -42.32
CA LEU A 214 -5.29 29.10 -41.28
C LEU A 214 -5.90 29.86 -40.08
N GLU A 215 -6.69 30.92 -40.33
CA GLU A 215 -7.39 31.68 -39.30
C GLU A 215 -8.37 30.78 -38.52
N LYS A 216 -9.12 29.91 -39.21
CA LYS A 216 -10.00 28.93 -38.53
C LYS A 216 -9.22 27.89 -37.73
N ALA A 217 -8.14 27.34 -38.24
CA ALA A 217 -7.31 26.37 -37.53
C ALA A 217 -6.70 27.01 -36.27
N LEU A 218 -6.23 28.27 -36.37
CA LEU A 218 -5.75 29.00 -35.18
C LEU A 218 -6.86 29.34 -34.20
N ALA A 219 -8.09 29.63 -34.66
CA ALA A 219 -9.24 29.82 -33.80
C ALA A 219 -9.63 28.54 -33.06
N VAL A 220 -9.50 27.38 -33.71
CA VAL A 220 -9.69 26.05 -33.04
C VAL A 220 -8.63 25.82 -31.97
N LEU A 221 -7.36 26.13 -32.24
CA LEU A 221 -6.29 26.06 -31.25
C LEU A 221 -6.55 27.02 -30.08
N ALA A 222 -6.95 28.26 -30.34
CA ALA A 222 -7.27 29.22 -29.28
C ALA A 222 -8.45 28.78 -28.43
N SER A 223 -9.52 28.25 -29.04
CA SER A 223 -10.69 27.75 -28.32
C SER A 223 -10.35 26.48 -27.47
N ALA A 224 -9.31 25.75 -27.87
CA ALA A 224 -8.86 24.60 -27.11
C ALA A 224 -8.14 24.97 -25.79
N HIS A 225 -7.54 26.16 -25.73
CA HIS A 225 -6.94 26.68 -24.49
C HIS A 225 -7.97 27.31 -23.54
N ASP A 226 -9.16 27.70 -24.03
CA ASP A 226 -10.16 28.45 -23.27
C ASP A 226 -11.29 27.53 -22.71
N SER A 227 -11.24 26.20 -22.92
CA SER A 227 -12.36 25.33 -22.62
C SER A 227 -12.08 24.35 -21.47
N ASP A 228 -11.69 24.89 -20.29
CA ASP A 228 -11.62 24.05 -19.08
C ASP A 228 -13.02 23.60 -18.61
N LYS A 229 -14.08 24.27 -19.04
CA LYS A 229 -15.45 23.95 -18.69
C LYS A 229 -16.25 23.40 -19.88
N LYS A 230 -17.02 22.36 -19.59
CA LYS A 230 -17.94 21.72 -20.55
C LYS A 230 -19.37 21.83 -20.06
N GLN A 231 -20.25 22.28 -20.94
CA GLN A 231 -21.67 22.36 -20.66
C GLN A 231 -22.34 21.02 -20.98
N VAL A 232 -23.04 20.50 -19.99
CA VAL A 232 -23.91 19.33 -20.13
C VAL A 232 -25.36 19.79 -20.15
N THR A 233 -26.07 19.46 -21.21
CA THR A 233 -27.45 19.86 -21.44
C THR A 233 -28.37 18.67 -21.20
N ILE A 234 -29.29 18.81 -20.27
CA ILE A 234 -30.26 17.79 -19.88
C ILE A 234 -31.64 18.26 -20.29
N ARG A 235 -32.31 17.54 -21.18
CA ARG A 235 -33.63 17.87 -21.67
C ARG A 235 -34.66 16.95 -21.03
N PHE A 236 -35.64 17.56 -20.39
CA PHE A 236 -36.83 16.93 -19.81
C PHE A 236 -38.05 17.17 -20.71
N PRO A 237 -38.39 16.25 -21.61
CA PRO A 237 -39.59 16.39 -22.44
C PRO A 237 -40.82 16.06 -21.61
N GLY A 238 -41.87 16.89 -21.70
CA GLY A 238 -43.12 16.62 -20.97
C GLY A 238 -44.03 17.83 -20.94
N GLU A 239 -45.19 17.67 -20.28
CA GLU A 239 -46.20 18.71 -20.08
C GLU A 239 -46.54 18.87 -18.59
N GLY A 240 -46.85 20.11 -18.18
CA GLY A 240 -47.21 20.45 -16.81
C GLY A 240 -46.04 20.45 -15.82
N ARG A 241 -46.38 20.74 -14.56
CA ARG A 241 -45.39 20.82 -13.47
C ARG A 241 -45.02 19.43 -12.97
N ARG A 242 -43.73 19.18 -12.80
CA ARG A 242 -43.17 17.90 -12.32
C ARG A 242 -41.84 18.12 -11.63
N ASP A 243 -41.61 17.28 -10.62
CA ASP A 243 -40.33 17.25 -9.93
C ASP A 243 -39.30 16.46 -10.76
N VAL A 244 -38.12 17.01 -10.90
CA VAL A 244 -36.98 16.36 -11.54
C VAL A 244 -35.80 16.28 -10.59
N ARG A 245 -34.98 15.25 -10.79
CA ARG A 245 -33.73 15.06 -10.04
C ARG A 245 -32.58 14.69 -10.96
N ILE A 246 -31.42 15.26 -10.67
CA ILE A 246 -30.18 14.98 -11.38
C ILE A 246 -29.14 14.64 -10.31
N GLY A 247 -28.64 13.40 -10.30
CA GLY A 247 -27.60 12.95 -9.37
C GLY A 247 -26.34 12.54 -10.13
N TYR A 248 -25.17 12.84 -9.57
CA TYR A 248 -23.89 12.42 -10.11
C TYR A 248 -22.82 12.33 -9.01
N VAL A 249 -21.73 11.62 -9.33
CA VAL A 249 -20.56 11.51 -8.48
C VAL A 249 -19.39 12.22 -9.18
N GLN A 250 -18.62 12.99 -8.42
CA GLN A 250 -17.39 13.62 -8.89
C GLN A 250 -16.30 13.52 -7.82
N GLU A 251 -15.04 13.80 -8.19
CA GLU A 251 -13.93 13.88 -7.26
C GLU A 251 -14.14 14.98 -6.23
N MET A 252 -13.83 14.68 -4.97
CA MET A 252 -13.96 15.59 -3.85
C MET A 252 -12.84 15.37 -2.83
N PRO A 253 -12.35 16.40 -2.16
CA PRO A 253 -11.46 16.25 -1.02
C PRO A 253 -12.06 15.38 0.07
N LEU A 254 -11.22 14.61 0.74
CA LEU A 254 -11.62 13.87 1.93
C LEU A 254 -12.01 14.84 3.04
N TRP A 255 -13.16 14.60 3.66
CA TRP A 255 -13.47 15.29 4.90
C TRP A 255 -12.63 14.73 6.04
N LYS A 256 -12.26 15.59 7.00
CA LYS A 256 -11.35 15.29 8.10
C LYS A 256 -12.04 15.51 9.43
N THR A 257 -11.58 14.82 10.47
CA THR A 257 -12.08 15.02 11.83
C THR A 257 -11.03 15.66 12.72
N SER A 258 -11.48 16.41 13.72
CA SER A 258 -10.66 16.94 14.80
C SER A 258 -11.46 16.91 16.09
N TYR A 259 -10.83 16.48 17.19
CA TYR A 259 -11.50 16.32 18.48
C TYR A 259 -10.86 17.20 19.55
N ARG A 260 -11.65 17.57 20.52
CA ARG A 260 -11.23 18.26 21.75
C ARG A 260 -11.80 17.51 22.94
N LEU A 261 -10.94 17.12 23.86
CA LEU A 261 -11.30 16.48 25.11
C LEU A 261 -10.99 17.46 26.24
N VAL A 262 -11.99 17.86 26.96
CA VAL A 262 -11.84 18.72 28.13
C VAL A 262 -12.11 17.87 29.36
N ILE A 263 -11.14 17.79 30.27
CA ILE A 263 -11.25 17.08 31.55
C ILE A 263 -11.20 18.11 32.67
N ASP A 264 -12.21 18.11 33.50
CA ASP A 264 -12.27 19.02 34.65
C ASP A 264 -11.49 18.51 35.88
N GLU A 265 -11.40 19.32 36.94
CA GLU A 265 -10.73 18.96 38.19
C GLU A 265 -11.37 17.75 38.89
N ASP A 266 -12.67 17.50 38.68
CA ASP A 266 -13.41 16.37 39.22
C ASP A 266 -13.22 15.09 38.38
N GLY A 267 -12.45 15.13 37.28
CA GLY A 267 -12.23 14.02 36.35
C GLY A 267 -13.40 13.79 35.37
N LYS A 268 -14.39 14.68 35.30
CA LYS A 268 -15.46 14.61 34.31
C LYS A 268 -14.94 15.08 32.97
N ALA A 269 -15.26 14.37 31.91
CA ALA A 269 -14.78 14.70 30.58
C ALA A 269 -15.92 15.09 29.64
N PHE A 270 -15.59 15.99 28.73
CA PHE A 270 -16.47 16.44 27.67
C PHE A 270 -15.72 16.32 26.32
N LEU A 271 -16.32 15.63 25.37
CA LEU A 271 -15.77 15.42 24.05
C LEU A 271 -16.49 16.26 23.00
N GLN A 272 -15.73 17.02 22.23
CA GLN A 272 -16.20 17.71 21.03
C GLN A 272 -15.50 17.13 19.81
N GLY A 273 -16.26 16.81 18.77
CA GLY A 273 -15.74 16.37 17.47
C GLY A 273 -16.25 17.29 16.35
N TRP A 274 -15.36 17.62 15.46
CA TRP A 274 -15.59 18.50 14.33
C TRP A 274 -15.26 17.78 13.03
N ALA A 275 -16.12 17.94 12.02
CA ALA A 275 -15.80 17.58 10.64
C ALA A 275 -15.32 18.83 9.89
N ILE A 276 -14.20 18.70 9.22
CA ILE A 276 -13.64 19.73 8.33
C ILE A 276 -14.02 19.33 6.92
N VAL A 277 -14.83 20.16 6.27
CA VAL A 277 -15.38 19.97 4.94
C VAL A 277 -14.91 21.09 4.03
N GLU A 278 -14.52 20.76 2.82
CA GLU A 278 -14.00 21.70 1.83
C GLU A 278 -14.90 21.66 0.57
N ASN A 279 -15.44 22.80 0.17
CA ASN A 279 -16.14 22.92 -1.10
C ASN A 279 -15.14 23.36 -2.18
N THR A 280 -14.61 22.41 -2.93
CA THR A 280 -13.69 22.69 -4.07
C THR A 280 -14.43 22.76 -5.39
N THR A 281 -15.74 22.58 -5.40
CA THR A 281 -16.54 22.68 -6.61
C THR A 281 -16.64 24.11 -7.13
N ASP A 282 -17.02 24.27 -8.37
CA ASP A 282 -17.25 25.58 -8.99
C ASP A 282 -18.57 26.25 -8.53
N HIS A 283 -19.29 25.62 -7.59
CA HIS A 283 -20.62 26.02 -7.17
C HIS A 283 -20.71 26.30 -5.68
N ASP A 284 -21.48 27.32 -5.34
CA ASP A 284 -21.86 27.58 -3.97
C ASP A 284 -22.89 26.51 -3.52
N TRP A 285 -22.71 25.99 -2.32
CA TRP A 285 -23.73 25.19 -1.65
C TRP A 285 -24.63 26.14 -0.88
N ASP A 286 -25.87 26.21 -1.22
CA ASP A 286 -26.84 27.10 -0.57
C ASP A 286 -27.94 26.26 0.08
N GLY A 287 -27.90 26.13 1.40
CA GLY A 287 -28.90 25.41 2.17
C GLY A 287 -28.98 23.93 1.83
N VAL A 288 -27.84 23.25 1.51
CA VAL A 288 -27.83 21.86 1.09
C VAL A 288 -27.94 20.88 2.26
N ASP A 289 -28.59 19.74 2.03
CA ASP A 289 -28.55 18.59 2.92
C ASP A 289 -27.20 17.88 2.82
N LEU A 290 -26.32 18.11 3.80
CA LEU A 290 -24.99 17.52 3.82
C LEU A 290 -24.96 16.21 4.61
N THR A 291 -24.40 15.19 4.01
CA THR A 291 -24.13 13.91 4.65
C THR A 291 -22.65 13.53 4.48
N LEU A 292 -22.00 13.21 5.59
CA LEU A 292 -20.62 12.73 5.61
C LEU A 292 -20.62 11.23 5.85
N VAL A 293 -19.94 10.46 5.00
CA VAL A 293 -19.91 9.00 5.10
C VAL A 293 -18.49 8.53 5.40
N SER A 294 -18.35 7.79 6.50
CA SER A 294 -17.12 7.10 6.84
C SER A 294 -17.09 5.77 6.13
N GLY A 295 -16.14 5.59 5.25
CA GLY A 295 -15.97 4.34 4.50
C GLY A 295 -15.33 4.61 3.15
N ARG A 296 -14.69 3.60 2.62
CA ARG A 296 -13.93 3.71 1.38
C ARG A 296 -14.57 2.86 0.28
N PRO A 297 -15.71 3.30 -0.31
CA PRO A 297 -16.22 2.65 -1.48
C PRO A 297 -15.15 2.67 -2.58
N ILE A 298 -15.07 1.60 -3.34
CA ILE A 298 -14.12 1.52 -4.45
C ILE A 298 -14.62 2.47 -5.55
N SER A 299 -13.78 3.42 -5.93
CA SER A 299 -14.01 4.31 -7.05
C SER A 299 -12.86 4.17 -8.06
N PHE A 300 -13.19 4.28 -9.33
CA PHE A 300 -12.21 4.27 -10.42
C PHE A 300 -12.64 5.25 -11.51
N VAL A 301 -11.68 5.76 -12.26
CA VAL A 301 -11.89 6.61 -13.43
C VAL A 301 -11.77 5.75 -14.68
N MET A 302 -12.71 5.92 -15.62
CA MET A 302 -12.66 5.31 -16.95
C MET A 302 -12.85 6.38 -17.98
N ASP A 303 -11.99 6.42 -19.00
CA ASP A 303 -12.13 7.40 -20.07
C ASP A 303 -13.30 7.01 -20.99
N LEU A 304 -14.45 7.64 -20.73
CA LEU A 304 -15.67 7.52 -21.50
C LEU A 304 -15.88 8.71 -22.43
N TYR A 305 -15.13 9.81 -22.20
CA TYR A 305 -15.31 11.04 -22.90
C TYR A 305 -14.54 11.08 -24.21
N GLN A 306 -13.40 10.40 -24.29
CA GLN A 306 -12.60 10.35 -25.51
C GLN A 306 -13.17 9.33 -26.49
N PRO A 307 -13.47 9.72 -27.75
CA PRO A 307 -13.92 8.77 -28.77
C PRO A 307 -12.84 7.71 -29.05
N LEU A 308 -13.22 6.44 -28.99
CA LEU A 308 -12.34 5.33 -29.32
C LEU A 308 -12.50 4.92 -30.79
N TYR A 309 -11.39 4.94 -31.53
CA TYR A 309 -11.36 4.52 -32.93
C TYR A 309 -10.63 3.19 -33.07
N VAL A 310 -11.28 2.21 -33.66
CA VAL A 310 -10.66 0.93 -34.00
C VAL A 310 -10.09 1.04 -35.42
N PRO A 311 -8.79 0.83 -35.64
CA PRO A 311 -8.22 0.82 -36.97
C PRO A 311 -8.87 -0.29 -37.81
N ARG A 312 -9.33 0.07 -39.02
CA ARG A 312 -9.93 -0.90 -39.94
C ARG A 312 -8.80 -1.51 -40.79
N PRO A 313 -8.80 -2.86 -40.99
CA PRO A 313 -7.84 -3.46 -41.89
C PRO A 313 -8.06 -2.99 -43.33
N GLU A 314 -7.01 -2.58 -44.00
CA GLU A 314 -7.03 -2.27 -45.42
C GLU A 314 -6.98 -3.56 -46.22
N VAL A 315 -8.05 -3.86 -46.94
CA VAL A 315 -8.10 -5.01 -47.86
C VAL A 315 -7.76 -4.47 -49.26
N GLN A 316 -6.61 -4.89 -49.78
CA GLN A 316 -6.25 -4.57 -51.16
C GLN A 316 -7.14 -5.39 -52.13
N PRO A 317 -7.67 -4.78 -53.22
CA PRO A 317 -8.39 -5.51 -54.24
C PRO A 317 -7.52 -6.60 -54.85
N GLU A 318 -8.03 -7.81 -55.04
CA GLU A 318 -7.30 -8.96 -55.58
C GLU A 318 -6.61 -8.69 -56.92
N VAL A 319 -7.12 -7.71 -57.69
CA VAL A 319 -6.55 -7.30 -58.97
C VAL A 319 -5.12 -6.71 -58.83
N TYR A 320 -4.76 -6.22 -57.64
CA TYR A 320 -3.42 -5.70 -57.35
C TYR A 320 -2.60 -6.58 -56.45
N ALA A 321 -3.13 -7.74 -56.00
CA ALA A 321 -2.37 -8.71 -55.23
C ALA A 321 -1.34 -9.37 -56.13
N SER A 322 -0.09 -9.05 -55.96
CA SER A 322 1.00 -9.82 -56.58
C SER A 322 1.02 -11.21 -55.96
N LEU A 323 1.08 -12.25 -56.79
CA LEU A 323 1.27 -13.62 -56.33
C LEU A 323 2.60 -13.70 -55.56
N LEU A 324 2.53 -13.72 -54.25
CA LEU A 324 3.67 -14.05 -53.40
C LEU A 324 4.00 -15.56 -53.60
N PRO A 325 5.25 -15.92 -53.91
CA PRO A 325 5.63 -17.33 -53.98
C PRO A 325 5.35 -17.99 -52.64
N GLN A 326 4.53 -19.02 -52.64
CA GLN A 326 4.26 -19.80 -51.43
C GLN A 326 5.50 -20.64 -51.13
N VAL A 327 6.12 -20.37 -50.00
CA VAL A 327 7.18 -21.22 -49.47
C VAL A 327 6.50 -22.38 -48.72
N TYR A 328 6.48 -23.54 -49.33
CA TYR A 328 6.04 -24.77 -48.65
C TYR A 328 7.12 -25.22 -47.67
N GLY A 329 7.05 -24.77 -46.46
CA GLY A 329 7.98 -25.11 -45.38
C GLY A 329 7.47 -26.30 -44.54
N GLN A 330 6.89 -27.31 -45.18
CA GLN A 330 6.57 -28.57 -44.50
C GLN A 330 7.75 -29.53 -44.67
N ASP A 331 8.72 -29.41 -43.76
CA ASP A 331 9.69 -30.48 -43.51
C ASP A 331 9.00 -31.54 -42.62
N MET A 332 8.75 -32.70 -43.20
CA MET A 332 8.01 -33.79 -42.54
C MET A 332 8.81 -34.50 -41.46
N LEU A 333 10.01 -33.99 -41.09
CA LEU A 333 10.91 -34.57 -40.09
C LEU A 333 11.37 -33.59 -38.98
N ALA A 334 10.78 -32.39 -38.90
CA ALA A 334 11.11 -31.48 -37.82
C ALA A 334 10.45 -31.93 -36.53
N SER A 335 11.25 -32.28 -35.54
CA SER A 335 10.75 -32.58 -34.18
C SER A 335 10.09 -31.40 -33.55
N GLU A 336 9.16 -31.63 -32.64
CA GLU A 336 8.40 -30.59 -31.88
C GLU A 336 9.34 -29.60 -31.15
N GLU A 337 10.56 -30.06 -30.81
CA GLU A 337 11.63 -29.25 -30.21
C GLU A 337 12.21 -28.20 -31.19
N GLU A 338 12.38 -28.53 -32.47
CA GLU A 338 12.84 -27.56 -33.47
C GLU A 338 11.78 -26.51 -33.79
N PHE A 339 10.49 -26.85 -33.73
CA PHE A 339 9.39 -25.92 -33.90
C PHE A 339 9.35 -24.90 -32.74
N LEU A 340 9.54 -25.36 -31.51
CA LEU A 340 9.63 -24.50 -30.34
C LEU A 340 10.85 -23.58 -30.34
N ALA A 341 12.02 -24.11 -30.75
CA ALA A 341 13.25 -23.33 -30.87
C ALA A 341 13.16 -22.23 -31.94
N ARG A 342 12.52 -22.50 -33.09
CA ARG A 342 12.27 -21.49 -34.15
C ARG A 342 11.23 -20.44 -33.71
N ARG A 343 10.26 -20.81 -32.86
CA ARG A 343 9.27 -19.88 -32.30
C ARG A 343 9.90 -18.93 -31.27
N MET A 344 10.81 -19.44 -30.43
CA MET A 344 11.59 -18.62 -29.49
C MET A 344 12.55 -17.66 -30.18
N ALA A 345 13.14 -18.06 -31.30
CA ALA A 345 14.03 -17.21 -32.09
C ALA A 345 13.32 -16.08 -32.85
N ARG A 346 12.01 -16.15 -33.01
CA ARG A 346 11.20 -15.08 -33.67
C ARG A 346 10.69 -14.00 -32.74
N GLY A 347 10.90 -14.09 -31.44
CA GLY A 347 10.58 -13.01 -30.47
C GLY A 347 9.09 -12.71 -30.30
N GLU A 348 8.20 -13.68 -30.53
CA GLU A 348 6.79 -13.52 -30.18
C GLU A 348 6.61 -13.64 -28.66
N PRO A 349 6.11 -12.61 -27.97
CA PRO A 349 5.96 -12.67 -26.52
C PRO A 349 4.84 -13.64 -26.13
N GLN A 350 5.17 -14.62 -25.28
CA GLN A 350 4.17 -15.43 -24.60
C GLN A 350 3.40 -14.56 -23.60
N ALA A 351 2.10 -14.50 -23.71
CA ALA A 351 1.19 -13.78 -22.83
C ALA A 351 1.10 -14.35 -21.39
N GLU A 352 1.83 -15.42 -21.06
CA GLU A 352 1.78 -16.05 -19.73
C GLU A 352 3.00 -15.76 -18.82
N ALA A 353 4.02 -15.03 -19.29
CA ALA A 353 5.20 -14.71 -18.48
C ALA A 353 5.09 -13.43 -17.65
N MET A 354 3.95 -12.74 -17.65
CA MET A 354 3.77 -11.45 -16.96
C MET A 354 3.27 -11.56 -15.51
N LEU A 355 3.04 -12.76 -14.99
CA LEU A 355 2.57 -12.96 -13.61
C LEU A 355 3.64 -13.47 -12.62
N ALA A 356 4.90 -13.62 -13.04
CA ALA A 356 5.94 -14.17 -12.18
C ALA A 356 7.13 -13.24 -11.89
N MET A 357 7.06 -11.95 -12.20
CA MET A 357 8.20 -11.03 -12.06
C MET A 357 8.02 -9.90 -11.03
N ASP A 358 7.06 -10.03 -10.13
CA ASP A 358 6.80 -9.01 -9.08
C ASP A 358 7.24 -9.46 -7.66
N ALA A 359 8.18 -10.42 -7.57
CA ALA A 359 8.64 -10.93 -6.27
C ALA A 359 10.15 -11.05 -6.10
N ALA A 360 11.00 -10.32 -6.83
CA ALA A 360 12.41 -10.29 -6.50
C ALA A 360 13.10 -9.03 -7.03
N GLY A 361 13.40 -8.08 -6.15
CA GLY A 361 14.34 -7.03 -6.50
C GLY A 361 14.22 -5.71 -5.76
N MET A 362 14.29 -5.70 -4.44
CA MET A 362 14.76 -4.52 -3.72
C MET A 362 16.10 -4.83 -3.05
N GLY A 363 17.16 -4.41 -3.68
CA GLY A 363 18.51 -4.39 -3.15
C GLY A 363 19.19 -3.09 -3.55
N GLY A 364 19.42 -2.26 -2.57
CA GLY A 364 20.04 -1.01 -2.42
C GLY A 364 21.04 -0.47 -3.43
N MET A 365 21.07 0.86 -3.49
CA MET A 365 22.33 1.61 -3.51
C MET A 365 22.11 3.01 -2.97
N GLY A 366 22.83 3.30 -1.89
CA GLY A 366 22.89 4.59 -1.27
C GLY A 366 23.76 5.55 -2.08
N GLY A 367 23.44 6.82 -1.97
CA GLY A 367 24.24 7.94 -2.44
C GLY A 367 23.85 9.16 -1.64
N GLY A 368 24.66 9.47 -0.61
CA GLY A 368 24.47 10.63 0.22
C GLY A 368 24.78 11.92 -0.52
N MET A 369 24.01 12.97 -0.20
CA MET A 369 24.48 14.33 -0.37
C MET A 369 23.92 15.20 0.76
N GLY A 370 24.86 15.98 1.33
CA GLY A 370 24.81 16.73 2.54
C GLY A 370 23.64 17.71 2.66
N GLY A 371 23.04 17.68 3.83
CA GLY A 371 22.12 18.68 4.29
C GLY A 371 22.85 19.89 4.86
N MET A 372 22.53 21.08 4.34
CA MET A 372 22.81 22.35 5.01
C MET A 372 21.84 22.54 6.16
N PRO A 373 22.27 23.07 7.29
CA PRO A 373 21.38 23.41 8.40
C PRO A 373 20.55 24.66 8.07
N PRO A 374 19.31 24.76 8.55
CA PRO A 374 18.51 25.96 8.40
C PRO A 374 19.02 27.08 9.32
N PRO A 375 18.84 28.35 8.94
CA PRO A 375 19.29 29.47 9.75
C PRO A 375 18.41 29.62 11.02
N SER A 376 19.11 29.77 12.13
CA SER A 376 18.56 30.11 13.43
C SER A 376 17.83 31.45 13.36
N ALA A 377 16.51 31.43 13.54
CA ALA A 377 15.72 32.63 13.78
C ALA A 377 15.86 33.02 15.26
N ALA A 378 16.41 34.21 15.49
CA ALA A 378 16.50 34.81 16.79
C ALA A 378 15.10 35.07 17.38
N ALA A 379 14.88 34.60 18.58
CA ALA A 379 13.67 34.89 19.35
C ALA A 379 13.66 36.39 19.77
N PRO A 380 12.52 37.08 19.61
CA PRO A 380 12.34 38.39 20.23
C PRO A 380 12.10 38.20 21.73
N GLY A 381 12.85 38.94 22.55
CA GLY A 381 12.73 38.94 23.99
C GLY A 381 11.29 39.29 24.46
N VAL A 382 10.75 38.40 25.26
CA VAL A 382 9.46 38.63 25.95
C VAL A 382 9.73 39.60 27.13
N VAL A 383 9.25 40.82 27.00
CA VAL A 383 9.10 41.74 28.10
C VAL A 383 8.00 41.22 28.99
N ALA A 384 8.34 40.84 30.22
CA ALA A 384 7.37 40.47 31.25
C ALA A 384 6.50 41.66 31.64
N GLY A 385 5.36 41.80 31.00
CA GLY A 385 4.26 42.65 31.43
C GLY A 385 3.29 41.81 32.25
N LYS A 386 3.29 41.98 33.60
CA LYS A 386 2.24 41.52 34.46
C LYS A 386 0.92 42.22 34.08
N ALA A 387 0.12 41.56 33.26
CA ALA A 387 -1.29 41.86 33.15
C ALA A 387 -2.02 40.58 33.58
N MET A 388 -2.52 40.60 34.84
CA MET A 388 -3.58 39.68 35.28
C MET A 388 -4.85 39.98 34.46
N ALA A 389 -4.99 39.34 33.31
CA ALA A 389 -6.29 39.06 32.78
C ALA A 389 -6.63 37.64 33.24
N ARG A 390 -7.49 37.50 34.20
CA ARG A 390 -8.27 36.29 34.46
C ARG A 390 -9.06 36.04 33.19
N GLY A 391 -8.47 35.34 32.27
CA GLY A 391 -9.18 34.68 31.20
C GLY A 391 -10.09 33.65 31.86
N ARG A 392 -11.39 33.81 31.68
CA ARG A 392 -12.37 32.79 32.01
C ARG A 392 -12.01 31.57 31.18
N GLY A 393 -11.50 30.53 31.81
CA GLY A 393 -11.22 29.26 31.16
C GLY A 393 -12.54 28.69 30.61
N LEU A 394 -12.44 27.88 29.56
CA LEU A 394 -13.58 27.15 29.02
C LEU A 394 -14.06 26.14 30.06
N SER A 395 -15.08 26.50 30.86
CA SER A 395 -15.69 25.55 31.77
C SER A 395 -16.44 24.47 31.00
N LEU A 396 -16.50 23.25 31.56
CA LEU A 396 -17.20 22.12 30.95
C LEU A 396 -18.66 22.45 30.63
N SER A 397 -19.31 23.22 31.54
CA SER A 397 -20.69 23.68 31.38
C SER A 397 -20.84 24.69 30.24
N GLU A 398 -19.88 25.60 30.06
CA GLU A 398 -19.85 26.55 28.93
C GLU A 398 -19.54 25.85 27.61
N ALA A 399 -18.64 24.85 27.59
CA ALA A 399 -18.35 24.02 26.41
C ALA A 399 -19.57 23.18 25.97
N ALA A 400 -20.31 22.62 26.94
CA ALA A 400 -21.53 21.87 26.68
C ALA A 400 -22.69 22.75 26.18
N ALA A 401 -22.77 24.00 26.64
CA ALA A 401 -23.82 24.94 26.23
C ALA A 401 -23.52 25.59 24.86
N ALA A 402 -22.24 25.75 24.51
CA ALA A 402 -21.83 26.49 23.32
C ALA A 402 -21.87 25.67 22.03
N THR A 403 -21.85 24.34 22.10
CA THR A 403 -21.75 23.51 20.92
C THR A 403 -22.73 22.35 20.96
N ARG A 404 -23.82 22.46 20.19
CA ARG A 404 -24.69 21.30 19.90
C ARG A 404 -24.10 20.48 18.76
N SER A 405 -24.19 19.15 18.86
CA SER A 405 -23.96 18.30 17.69
C SER A 405 -25.00 18.59 16.62
N LEU A 406 -24.54 18.86 15.40
CA LEU A 406 -25.41 19.06 14.23
C LEU A 406 -25.57 17.74 13.44
N ALA A 407 -24.99 16.63 13.87
CA ALA A 407 -25.05 15.38 13.15
C ALA A 407 -25.88 14.33 13.88
N GLU A 408 -26.69 13.61 13.11
CA GLU A 408 -27.30 12.35 13.48
C GLU A 408 -26.52 11.20 12.85
N GLY A 409 -26.14 10.21 13.67
CA GLY A 409 -25.43 9.02 13.21
C GLY A 409 -26.40 7.95 12.72
N GLY A 410 -25.94 7.15 11.77
CA GLY A 410 -26.68 6.00 11.30
C GLY A 410 -25.80 5.04 10.50
N ASP A 411 -26.14 3.76 10.54
CA ASP A 411 -25.46 2.75 9.75
C ASP A 411 -25.98 2.76 8.31
N LEU A 412 -25.07 2.68 7.35
CA LEU A 412 -25.34 2.53 5.95
C LEU A 412 -24.67 1.21 5.46
N GLY A 413 -25.23 0.08 5.87
CA GLY A 413 -24.58 -1.22 5.70
C GLY A 413 -23.30 -1.32 6.55
N GLU A 414 -22.14 -1.51 5.91
CA GLU A 414 -20.81 -1.52 6.57
C GLU A 414 -20.22 -0.11 6.76
N LEU A 415 -20.92 0.94 6.30
CA LEU A 415 -20.49 2.32 6.36
C LEU A 415 -21.26 3.06 7.45
N PHE A 416 -20.60 4.01 8.10
CA PHE A 416 -21.25 4.90 9.06
C PHE A 416 -21.44 6.28 8.44
N ARG A 417 -22.61 6.89 8.65
CA ARG A 417 -22.95 8.22 8.15
C ARG A 417 -23.19 9.20 9.28
N TYR A 418 -22.80 10.44 9.04
CA TYR A 418 -23.18 11.61 9.81
C TYR A 418 -24.06 12.48 8.93
N ALA A 419 -25.36 12.46 9.17
CA ALA A 419 -26.29 13.37 8.50
C ALA A 419 -26.31 14.70 9.26
N ILE A 420 -25.94 15.80 8.63
CA ILE A 420 -26.00 17.13 9.22
C ILE A 420 -27.47 17.56 9.25
N THR A 421 -27.97 17.87 10.42
CA THR A 421 -29.39 18.14 10.66
C THR A 421 -29.85 19.53 10.20
N GLU A 422 -28.92 20.47 10.12
CA GLU A 422 -29.20 21.82 9.64
C GLU A 422 -28.66 21.99 8.21
N PRO A 423 -29.42 22.64 7.31
CA PRO A 423 -28.94 22.92 5.96
C PRO A 423 -27.61 23.69 5.95
N VAL A 424 -26.69 23.26 5.14
CA VAL A 424 -25.33 23.82 5.08
C VAL A 424 -25.20 24.79 3.91
N THR A 425 -24.77 26.01 4.21
CA THR A 425 -24.39 27.00 3.21
C THR A 425 -22.86 27.17 3.25
N LEU A 426 -22.19 26.83 2.12
CA LEU A 426 -20.75 26.92 1.99
C LEU A 426 -20.39 27.38 0.59
N ALA A 427 -19.82 28.57 0.48
CA ALA A 427 -19.42 29.12 -0.79
C ALA A 427 -18.32 28.26 -1.44
N ARG A 428 -18.23 28.31 -2.76
CA ARG A 428 -17.16 27.66 -3.53
C ARG A 428 -15.79 28.08 -3.02
N GLN A 429 -14.83 27.14 -3.04
CA GLN A 429 -13.44 27.34 -2.59
C GLN A 429 -13.33 27.76 -1.12
N GLN A 430 -14.30 27.37 -0.29
CA GLN A 430 -14.27 27.58 1.15
C GLN A 430 -14.32 26.28 1.91
N SER A 431 -13.83 26.34 3.15
CA SER A 431 -13.85 25.23 4.11
C SER A 431 -14.70 25.61 5.31
N ALA A 432 -15.38 24.62 5.89
CA ALA A 432 -16.16 24.77 7.10
C ALA A 432 -15.78 23.72 8.15
N MET A 433 -15.90 24.09 9.41
CA MET A 433 -15.83 23.17 10.55
C MET A 433 -17.23 22.97 11.11
N LEU A 434 -17.75 21.76 11.03
CA LEU A 434 -19.10 21.40 11.46
C LEU A 434 -19.02 20.53 12.72
N PRO A 435 -19.73 20.87 13.82
CA PRO A 435 -19.72 20.07 15.03
C PRO A 435 -20.55 18.78 14.82
N ILE A 436 -19.86 17.63 14.84
CA ILE A 436 -20.47 16.32 14.61
C ILE A 436 -20.66 15.51 15.90
N VAL A 437 -19.88 15.80 16.93
CA VAL A 437 -19.94 15.16 18.24
C VAL A 437 -19.88 16.23 19.31
N SER A 438 -20.77 16.16 20.29
CA SER A 438 -20.76 17.08 21.45
C SER A 438 -21.45 16.40 22.63
N GLY A 439 -20.70 16.00 23.64
CA GLY A 439 -21.28 15.31 24.79
C GLY A 439 -20.30 14.95 25.89
N ALA A 440 -20.84 14.49 27.01
CA ALA A 440 -20.03 13.90 28.07
C ALA A 440 -19.35 12.63 27.60
N ALA A 441 -18.12 12.41 28.02
CA ALA A 441 -17.33 11.23 27.73
C ALA A 441 -16.88 10.53 29.02
N GLU A 442 -16.76 9.23 28.99
CA GLU A 442 -16.19 8.45 30.09
C GLU A 442 -14.69 8.29 29.86
N VAL A 443 -13.89 8.76 30.80
CA VAL A 443 -12.44 8.72 30.71
C VAL A 443 -11.82 8.19 31.98
N GLU A 444 -10.69 7.48 31.83
CA GLU A 444 -9.81 7.04 32.91
C GLU A 444 -8.41 7.60 32.64
N LYS A 445 -7.87 8.38 33.57
CA LYS A 445 -6.50 8.92 33.48
C LYS A 445 -5.51 7.86 33.92
N LEU A 446 -4.45 7.67 33.14
CA LEU A 446 -3.40 6.68 33.36
C LEU A 446 -2.05 7.26 32.98
N ALA A 447 -1.00 6.93 33.71
CA ALA A 447 0.38 7.16 33.29
C ALA A 447 0.90 5.91 32.61
N VAL A 448 1.10 5.92 31.30
CA VAL A 448 1.47 4.75 30.49
C VAL A 448 2.98 4.66 30.38
N TYR A 449 3.56 3.60 30.92
CA TYR A 449 4.99 3.34 30.86
C TYR A 449 5.33 2.19 29.93
N ASP A 450 6.11 2.49 28.90
CA ASP A 450 6.82 1.53 28.06
C ASP A 450 8.29 1.93 27.99
N GLU A 451 9.18 1.06 28.50
CA GLU A 451 10.63 1.28 28.50
C GLU A 451 11.20 1.51 27.10
N GLN A 452 10.58 0.95 26.05
CA GLN A 452 11.01 1.11 24.65
C GLN A 452 10.67 2.50 24.11
N VAL A 453 9.63 3.15 24.65
CA VAL A 453 9.21 4.50 24.26
C VAL A 453 9.97 5.56 25.03
N LEU A 454 9.93 5.46 26.35
CA LEU A 454 10.66 6.39 27.25
C LEU A 454 11.23 5.62 28.45
N ALA A 455 12.54 5.70 28.63
CA ALA A 455 13.24 4.87 29.61
C ALA A 455 12.95 5.22 31.07
N LYS A 456 12.51 6.46 31.37
CA LYS A 456 12.41 6.98 32.73
C LYS A 456 11.01 7.43 33.12
N HIS A 457 10.36 8.20 32.31
CA HIS A 457 9.06 8.81 32.61
C HIS A 457 7.95 8.14 31.81
N PRO A 458 6.78 7.87 32.41
CA PRO A 458 5.62 7.42 31.66
C PRO A 458 5.05 8.57 30.83
N LEU A 459 4.13 8.25 29.92
CA LEU A 459 3.34 9.22 29.20
C LEU A 459 2.00 9.43 29.91
N SER A 460 1.58 10.67 30.09
CA SER A 460 0.23 10.99 30.53
C SER A 460 -0.74 10.51 29.46
N GLY A 461 -1.68 9.68 29.85
CA GLY A 461 -2.61 9.01 28.96
C GLY A 461 -4.05 9.06 29.47
N VAL A 462 -4.96 8.84 28.56
CA VAL A 462 -6.38 8.73 28.83
C VAL A 462 -6.97 7.52 28.14
N ARG A 463 -7.72 6.70 28.86
CA ARG A 463 -8.56 5.67 28.29
C ARG A 463 -9.94 6.27 28.08
N LEU A 464 -10.26 6.55 26.82
CA LEU A 464 -11.55 7.09 26.41
C LEU A 464 -12.50 5.95 26.05
N LYS A 465 -13.69 5.92 26.68
CA LYS A 465 -14.79 5.07 26.26
C LYS A 465 -15.77 5.89 25.43
N ASN A 466 -16.11 5.40 24.26
CA ASN A 466 -17.04 6.08 23.38
C ASN A 466 -18.49 5.84 23.81
N THR A 467 -19.06 6.78 24.54
CA THR A 467 -20.45 6.77 24.99
C THR A 467 -21.37 7.66 24.15
N THR A 468 -20.86 8.17 23.01
CA THR A 468 -21.61 9.14 22.18
C THR A 468 -22.70 8.52 21.32
N GLY A 469 -22.70 7.20 21.15
CA GLY A 469 -23.58 6.48 20.23
C GLY A 469 -23.20 6.63 18.76
N LEU A 470 -22.15 7.40 18.44
CA LEU A 470 -21.62 7.63 17.09
C LEU A 470 -20.30 6.90 16.93
N ASN A 471 -19.97 6.48 15.73
CA ASN A 471 -18.61 5.99 15.45
C ASN A 471 -17.65 7.17 15.37
N LEU A 472 -16.64 7.25 16.24
CA LEU A 472 -15.64 8.31 16.18
C LEU A 472 -14.57 7.92 15.15
N MET A 473 -14.43 8.75 14.12
CA MET A 473 -13.40 8.54 13.10
C MET A 473 -12.01 8.94 13.58
N GLN A 474 -10.99 8.36 12.96
CA GLN A 474 -9.60 8.72 13.25
C GLN A 474 -9.32 10.22 13.03
N GLY A 475 -8.56 10.83 13.94
CA GLY A 475 -8.20 12.24 13.83
C GLY A 475 -7.32 12.71 14.99
N PRO A 476 -6.81 13.94 14.96
CA PRO A 476 -6.15 14.56 16.09
C PRO A 476 -7.15 14.82 17.23
N LEU A 477 -6.68 14.62 18.45
CA LEU A 477 -7.41 14.89 19.69
C LEU A 477 -6.57 15.84 20.54
N THR A 478 -7.04 17.04 20.75
CA THR A 478 -6.43 17.99 21.68
C THR A 478 -7.04 17.82 23.06
N VAL A 479 -6.19 17.60 24.06
CA VAL A 479 -6.59 17.40 25.46
C VAL A 479 -6.38 18.68 26.25
N PHE A 480 -7.40 19.07 26.98
CA PHE A 480 -7.37 20.16 27.94
C PHE A 480 -7.68 19.61 29.35
N GLU A 481 -6.87 19.99 30.32
CA GLU A 481 -7.07 19.64 31.71
C GLU A 481 -7.14 20.91 32.57
N ALA A 482 -8.10 20.99 33.45
CA ALA A 482 -8.26 22.13 34.35
C ALA A 482 -8.08 23.48 33.63
N ASP A 483 -8.76 23.66 32.51
CA ASP A 483 -8.72 24.84 31.63
C ASP A 483 -7.35 25.14 30.95
N ALA A 484 -6.40 24.23 31.01
CA ALA A 484 -5.11 24.37 30.34
C ALA A 484 -4.94 23.36 29.19
N TYR A 485 -4.19 23.74 28.17
CA TYR A 485 -3.76 22.80 27.14
C TYR A 485 -2.79 21.79 27.74
N ALA A 486 -3.16 20.51 27.70
CA ALA A 486 -2.38 19.43 28.29
C ALA A 486 -1.54 18.67 27.24
N GLY A 487 -1.97 18.64 25.98
CA GLY A 487 -1.24 18.00 24.91
C GLY A 487 -2.14 17.52 23.78
N ASP A 488 -1.52 16.87 22.78
CA ASP A 488 -2.22 16.32 21.64
C ASP A 488 -2.07 14.78 21.60
N ALA A 489 -3.15 14.12 21.27
CA ALA A 489 -3.21 12.69 21.03
C ALA A 489 -3.77 12.40 19.63
N ARG A 490 -3.76 11.16 19.25
CA ARG A 490 -4.44 10.68 18.05
C ARG A 490 -5.47 9.62 18.44
N ILE A 491 -6.71 9.87 18.06
CA ILE A 491 -7.76 8.86 18.12
C ILE A 491 -7.76 8.06 16.81
N GLU A 492 -7.86 6.75 16.90
CA GLU A 492 -8.19 5.87 15.78
C GLU A 492 -9.70 5.63 15.75
N ASP A 493 -10.18 4.99 14.67
CA ASP A 493 -11.61 4.68 14.56
C ASP A 493 -12.11 3.95 15.82
N LEU A 494 -13.08 4.54 16.48
CA LEU A 494 -13.61 4.08 17.76
C LEU A 494 -15.14 3.91 17.69
N PRO A 495 -15.61 2.67 17.52
CA PRO A 495 -17.03 2.35 17.51
C PRO A 495 -17.71 2.69 18.83
N PRO A 496 -19.03 2.83 18.85
CA PRO A 496 -19.80 3.01 20.10
C PRO A 496 -19.48 1.90 21.10
N GLU A 497 -19.50 2.24 22.39
CA GLU A 497 -19.21 1.39 23.55
C GLU A 497 -17.79 0.78 23.59
N SER A 498 -16.94 1.09 22.62
CA SER A 498 -15.52 0.68 22.61
C SER A 498 -14.65 1.65 23.39
N SER A 499 -13.51 1.17 23.89
CA SER A 499 -12.53 1.98 24.61
C SER A 499 -11.18 1.99 23.92
N ARG A 500 -10.48 3.13 23.99
CA ARG A 500 -9.14 3.28 23.43
C ARG A 500 -8.25 4.04 24.41
N LEU A 501 -7.04 3.52 24.62
CA LEU A 501 -5.98 4.20 25.36
C LEU A 501 -5.20 5.10 24.41
N MET A 502 -4.98 6.35 24.80
CA MET A 502 -4.23 7.36 24.05
C MET A 502 -3.32 8.12 25.00
N THR A 503 -2.16 8.55 24.52
CA THR A 503 -1.19 9.34 25.28
C THR A 503 -1.04 10.70 24.63
N TYR A 504 -0.86 11.77 25.46
CA TYR A 504 -0.86 13.15 24.99
C TYR A 504 0.29 14.00 25.55
N ALA A 505 0.95 13.58 26.65
CA ALA A 505 2.06 14.32 27.27
C ALA A 505 3.07 13.38 27.93
N VAL A 506 4.15 13.91 28.47
CA VAL A 506 5.10 13.21 29.33
C VAL A 506 4.77 13.51 30.78
N GLU A 507 4.59 12.47 31.61
CA GLU A 507 4.35 12.59 33.04
C GLU A 507 5.68 12.73 33.79
N LEU A 508 6.06 13.97 34.09
CA LEU A 508 7.38 14.26 34.68
C LEU A 508 7.45 14.01 36.18
N ASP A 509 6.32 14.01 36.86
CA ASP A 509 6.23 13.81 38.31
C ASP A 509 6.30 12.32 38.70
N VAL A 510 6.16 11.43 37.72
CA VAL A 510 6.32 10.00 37.91
C VAL A 510 7.59 9.50 37.26
N GLU A 511 8.36 8.72 38.02
CA GLU A 511 9.58 8.08 37.55
C GLU A 511 9.46 6.57 37.68
N VAL A 512 9.84 5.84 36.63
CA VAL A 512 9.90 4.37 36.63
C VAL A 512 11.31 3.94 36.32
N ALA A 513 11.89 3.09 37.21
CA ALA A 513 13.24 2.56 37.09
C ALA A 513 13.19 1.03 36.88
N PRO A 514 13.29 0.55 35.63
CA PRO A 514 13.29 -0.89 35.36
C PRO A 514 14.64 -1.53 35.73
N ARG A 515 14.59 -2.70 36.40
CA ARG A 515 15.75 -3.52 36.70
C ARG A 515 15.50 -4.94 36.20
N SER A 516 16.49 -5.54 35.53
CA SER A 516 16.43 -6.93 35.10
C SER A 516 17.27 -7.81 36.03
N GLU A 517 16.70 -8.90 36.50
CA GLU A 517 17.35 -9.92 37.32
C GLU A 517 17.30 -11.24 36.53
N PHE A 518 18.46 -11.87 36.37
CA PHE A 518 18.57 -13.19 35.73
C PHE A 518 18.94 -14.21 36.78
N ALA A 519 18.17 -15.28 36.83
CA ALA A 519 18.54 -16.44 37.65
C ALA A 519 19.42 -17.39 36.83
N PRO A 520 20.30 -18.18 37.51
CA PRO A 520 21.05 -19.25 36.84
C PRO A 520 20.09 -20.22 36.14
N GLU A 521 20.52 -20.75 35.02
CA GLU A 521 19.80 -21.82 34.33
C GLU A 521 19.69 -23.05 35.20
N LEU A 522 18.51 -23.55 35.42
CA LEU A 522 18.29 -24.78 36.22
C LEU A 522 18.10 -25.96 35.26
N LEU A 523 18.90 -27.01 35.47
CA LEU A 523 18.67 -28.33 34.86
C LEU A 523 17.47 -28.96 35.53
N THR A 524 16.41 -29.29 34.78
CA THR A 524 15.17 -29.88 35.33
C THR A 524 15.01 -31.36 34.99
N ALA A 525 15.52 -31.78 33.85
CA ALA A 525 15.49 -33.16 33.43
C ALA A 525 16.59 -33.48 32.41
N VAL A 526 17.00 -34.73 32.36
CA VAL A 526 17.87 -35.25 31.29
C VAL A 526 17.26 -36.57 30.80
N LYS A 527 17.15 -36.66 29.47
CA LYS A 527 16.66 -37.84 28.77
C LYS A 527 17.75 -38.38 27.85
N LEU A 528 17.75 -39.69 27.66
CA LEU A 528 18.61 -40.35 26.68
C LEU A 528 17.76 -41.00 25.60
N SER A 529 18.01 -40.67 24.37
CA SER A 529 17.34 -41.30 23.23
C SER A 529 18.32 -41.52 22.08
N LYS A 530 18.49 -42.80 21.72
CA LYS A 530 19.29 -43.23 20.57
C LYS A 530 20.66 -42.54 20.44
N GLY A 531 21.40 -42.56 21.54
CA GLY A 531 22.74 -41.96 21.63
C GLY A 531 22.79 -40.43 21.75
N THR A 532 21.61 -39.79 21.89
CA THR A 532 21.50 -38.36 22.14
C THR A 532 21.08 -38.11 23.60
N LEU A 533 21.81 -37.24 24.28
CA LEU A 533 21.45 -36.70 25.58
C LEU A 533 20.66 -35.41 25.34
N ILE A 534 19.43 -35.34 25.87
CA ILE A 534 18.53 -34.21 25.78
C ILE A 534 18.39 -33.61 27.18
N GLU A 535 18.93 -32.39 27.33
CA GLU A 535 18.75 -31.58 28.53
C GLU A 535 17.48 -30.77 28.44
N THR A 536 16.69 -30.80 29.49
CA THR A 536 15.63 -29.82 29.70
C THR A 536 16.10 -28.83 30.75
N ARG A 537 16.20 -27.56 30.35
CA ARG A 537 16.60 -26.47 31.23
C ARG A 537 15.48 -25.47 31.39
N LYS A 538 15.31 -25.00 32.62
CA LYS A 538 14.40 -23.93 32.98
C LYS A 538 15.19 -22.61 33.09
N LEU A 539 14.87 -21.68 32.26
CA LEU A 539 15.36 -20.29 32.34
C LEU A 539 14.31 -19.46 33.06
N THR A 540 14.74 -18.61 33.98
CA THR A 540 13.88 -17.68 34.69
C THR A 540 14.46 -16.28 34.59
N ARG A 541 13.64 -15.33 34.18
CA ARG A 541 13.98 -13.92 34.20
C ARG A 541 12.97 -13.15 35.04
N LYS A 542 13.45 -12.09 35.68
CA LYS A 542 12.58 -11.19 36.45
C LYS A 542 12.88 -9.76 36.00
N LYS A 543 11.83 -8.99 35.83
CA LYS A 543 11.91 -7.55 35.61
C LYS A 543 11.15 -6.84 36.71
N VAL A 544 11.83 -5.95 37.38
CA VAL A 544 11.28 -5.15 38.48
C VAL A 544 11.16 -3.71 38.00
N TYR A 545 9.99 -3.14 38.09
CA TYR A 545 9.70 -1.75 37.79
C TYR A 545 9.48 -1.02 39.12
N ASP A 546 10.47 -0.22 39.53
CA ASP A 546 10.37 0.62 40.72
C ASP A 546 9.74 1.95 40.32
N VAL A 547 8.59 2.27 40.88
CA VAL A 547 7.78 3.45 40.56
C VAL A 547 7.86 4.46 41.68
N ARG A 548 8.12 5.73 41.37
CA ARG A 548 8.11 6.86 42.31
C ARG A 548 7.19 7.94 41.79
N ASN A 549 6.30 8.39 42.63
CA ASN A 549 5.38 9.48 42.38
C ASN A 549 5.78 10.69 43.26
N SER A 550 6.13 11.80 42.62
CA SER A 550 6.48 13.06 43.26
C SER A 550 5.35 14.11 43.22
N SER A 551 4.21 13.75 42.59
CA SER A 551 3.03 14.62 42.61
C SER A 551 2.28 14.55 43.93
N ASP A 552 1.29 15.40 44.10
CA ASP A 552 0.43 15.45 45.30
C ASP A 552 -0.75 14.48 45.25
N ASP A 553 -1.00 13.86 44.07
CA ASP A 553 -2.15 12.99 43.81
C ASP A 553 -1.72 11.52 43.54
N ASP A 554 -2.63 10.58 43.81
CA ASP A 554 -2.46 9.17 43.46
C ASP A 554 -2.43 9.03 41.92
N VAL A 555 -1.40 8.34 41.40
CA VAL A 555 -1.30 8.09 39.96
C VAL A 555 -1.36 6.59 39.65
N ASN A 556 -2.26 6.20 38.77
CA ASN A 556 -2.31 4.84 38.22
C ASN A 556 -1.33 4.71 37.07
N VAL A 557 -0.23 3.97 37.30
CA VAL A 557 0.79 3.73 36.29
C VAL A 557 0.49 2.40 35.59
N LEU A 558 0.19 2.48 34.30
CA LEU A 558 0.00 1.32 33.43
C LEU A 558 1.35 0.92 32.84
N VAL A 559 1.93 -0.13 33.36
CA VAL A 559 3.22 -0.67 32.88
C VAL A 559 2.98 -1.66 31.74
N GLU A 560 3.50 -1.34 30.56
CA GLU A 560 3.50 -2.23 29.39
C GLU A 560 4.77 -3.09 29.40
N HIS A 561 4.60 -4.40 29.56
CA HIS A 561 5.67 -5.38 29.52
C HIS A 561 5.58 -6.23 28.25
N PRO A 562 6.67 -6.44 27.49
CA PRO A 562 6.64 -7.23 26.26
C PRO A 562 6.11 -8.65 26.48
N LEU A 563 5.18 -9.10 25.63
CA LEU A 563 4.70 -10.47 25.58
C LEU A 563 5.54 -11.25 24.56
N GLU A 564 6.38 -12.14 25.06
CA GLU A 564 7.19 -13.03 24.22
C GLU A 564 6.61 -14.45 24.30
N PRO A 565 6.13 -15.05 23.20
CA PRO A 565 5.45 -16.35 23.21
C PRO A 565 6.27 -17.52 23.78
N ALA A 566 7.61 -17.39 23.76
CA ALA A 566 8.51 -18.41 24.29
C ALA A 566 8.63 -18.36 25.83
N TRP A 567 8.18 -17.29 26.47
CA TRP A 567 8.25 -17.06 27.90
C TRP A 567 6.87 -17.12 28.54
N ALA A 568 6.72 -17.91 29.56
CA ALA A 568 5.48 -18.01 30.29
C ALA A 568 5.51 -17.12 31.53
N LEU A 569 4.50 -16.26 31.69
CA LEU A 569 4.36 -15.40 32.85
C LEU A 569 4.11 -16.24 34.11
N THR A 570 4.89 -16.01 35.16
CA THR A 570 4.78 -16.69 36.45
C THR A 570 4.38 -15.77 37.59
N ALA A 571 4.77 -14.51 37.54
CA ALA A 571 4.36 -13.46 38.45
C ALA A 571 4.26 -12.10 37.76
N PRO A 572 3.21 -11.29 37.97
CA PRO A 572 1.93 -11.69 38.64
C PRO A 572 1.25 -12.86 37.91
N ALA A 573 0.40 -13.61 38.61
CA ALA A 573 -0.27 -14.78 38.03
C ALA A 573 -1.15 -14.44 36.79
N LYS A 574 -1.63 -13.22 36.73
CA LYS A 574 -2.37 -12.67 35.58
C LYS A 574 -2.02 -11.20 35.42
N PRO A 575 -1.93 -10.71 34.17
CA PRO A 575 -1.91 -9.27 33.89
C PRO A 575 -3.32 -8.69 34.06
N ASP A 576 -3.40 -7.37 34.25
CA ASP A 576 -4.68 -6.65 34.27
C ASP A 576 -5.30 -6.63 32.86
N GLU A 577 -4.46 -6.47 31.82
CA GLU A 577 -4.86 -6.55 30.42
C GLU A 577 -3.78 -7.28 29.60
N THR A 578 -4.20 -7.87 28.49
CA THR A 578 -3.29 -8.47 27.50
C THR A 578 -3.64 -7.91 26.14
N THR A 579 -2.65 -7.36 25.45
CA THR A 579 -2.74 -6.98 24.04
C THR A 579 -2.09 -8.07 23.18
N ARG A 580 -1.95 -7.82 21.88
CA ARG A 580 -1.32 -8.77 20.95
C ARG A 580 0.15 -9.05 21.31
N ASP A 581 0.85 -8.05 21.85
CA ASP A 581 2.31 -8.05 22.03
C ASP A 581 2.76 -7.51 23.39
N ARG A 582 1.82 -7.17 24.29
CA ARG A 582 2.12 -6.62 25.63
C ARG A 582 1.23 -7.24 26.70
N TYR A 583 1.82 -7.44 27.87
CA TYR A 583 1.13 -7.52 29.15
C TYR A 583 1.01 -6.12 29.72
N ARG A 584 -0.13 -5.78 30.32
CA ARG A 584 -0.38 -4.51 30.99
C ARG A 584 -0.69 -4.75 32.44
N PHE A 585 -0.01 -4.00 33.31
CA PHE A 585 -0.16 -4.08 34.77
C PHE A 585 -0.41 -2.68 35.31
N ILE A 586 -1.40 -2.54 36.17
CA ILE A 586 -1.71 -1.27 36.83
C ILE A 586 -1.01 -1.24 38.19
N VAL A 587 -0.18 -0.23 38.41
CA VAL A 587 0.51 0.06 39.66
C VAL A 587 -0.02 1.38 40.20
N ASN A 588 -0.68 1.34 41.34
CA ASN A 588 -1.10 2.57 42.03
C ASN A 588 0.11 3.16 42.78
N ALA A 589 0.56 4.33 42.33
CA ALA A 589 1.68 5.07 42.91
C ALA A 589 1.17 6.24 43.74
N LYS A 590 1.26 6.12 45.06
CA LYS A 590 0.86 7.18 46.00
C LYS A 590 1.93 8.25 46.12
N PRO A 591 1.56 9.47 46.46
CA PRO A 591 2.48 10.58 46.71
C PRO A 591 3.60 10.23 47.67
N GLY A 592 4.85 10.33 47.22
CA GLY A 592 6.04 10.11 48.06
C GLY A 592 6.28 8.66 48.51
N GLU A 593 5.39 7.71 48.24
CA GLU A 593 5.57 6.30 48.58
C GLU A 593 6.17 5.52 47.41
N PRO A 594 7.20 4.66 47.64
CA PRO A 594 7.74 3.81 46.60
C PRO A 594 6.75 2.66 46.31
N ALA A 595 6.46 2.44 45.03
CA ALA A 595 5.71 1.28 44.56
C ALA A 595 6.59 0.43 43.64
N SER A 596 6.36 -0.88 43.56
CA SER A 596 7.13 -1.73 42.67
C SER A 596 6.27 -2.84 42.07
N LEU A 597 6.52 -3.16 40.83
CA LEU A 597 5.96 -4.31 40.13
C LEU A 597 7.07 -5.26 39.74
N THR A 598 6.94 -6.53 40.13
CA THR A 598 7.85 -7.59 39.71
C THR A 598 7.16 -8.49 38.70
N VAL A 599 7.67 -8.50 37.46
CA VAL A 599 7.24 -9.43 36.43
C VAL A 599 8.28 -10.55 36.34
N ALA A 600 7.84 -11.79 36.59
CA ALA A 600 8.68 -12.97 36.47
C ALA A 600 8.15 -13.87 35.34
N GLU A 601 9.06 -14.40 34.57
CA GLU A 601 8.76 -15.26 33.43
C GLU A 601 9.72 -16.44 33.40
N GLU A 602 9.26 -17.56 32.88
CA GLU A 602 10.07 -18.75 32.68
C GLU A 602 9.95 -19.31 31.27
N GLN A 603 11.03 -19.93 30.83
CA GLN A 603 11.12 -20.62 29.57
C GLN A 603 11.74 -22.00 29.74
N ILE A 604 11.16 -23.00 29.11
CA ILE A 604 11.73 -24.36 29.08
C ILE A 604 12.48 -24.49 27.73
N VAL A 605 13.76 -24.83 27.82
CA VAL A 605 14.63 -25.00 26.64
C VAL A 605 15.16 -26.44 26.64
N HIS A 606 15.11 -27.06 25.47
CA HIS A 606 15.68 -28.38 25.24
C HIS A 606 16.98 -28.23 24.43
N ARG A 607 18.06 -28.82 24.96
CA ARG A 607 19.36 -28.88 24.26
C ARG A 607 19.71 -30.34 24.02
N SER A 608 20.14 -30.68 22.83
CA SER A 608 20.47 -32.04 22.42
C SER A 608 21.95 -32.15 22.09
N PHE A 609 22.59 -33.18 22.66
CA PHE A 609 24.01 -33.44 22.48
C PHE A 609 24.23 -34.92 22.15
N ALA A 610 25.09 -35.23 21.18
CA ALA A 610 25.49 -36.60 20.93
C ALA A 610 26.43 -37.05 22.05
N ILE A 611 26.11 -38.16 22.74
CA ILE A 611 26.87 -38.71 23.89
C ILE A 611 28.29 -39.06 23.46
N THR A 612 28.50 -39.45 22.22
CA THR A 612 29.82 -39.79 21.65
C THR A 612 30.83 -38.63 21.75
N ASN A 613 30.33 -37.38 21.72
CA ASN A 613 31.15 -36.16 21.76
C ASN A 613 31.58 -35.75 23.16
N PHE A 614 31.00 -36.35 24.20
CA PHE A 614 31.36 -36.07 25.57
C PHE A 614 32.62 -36.84 25.98
N ASN A 615 33.50 -36.15 26.72
CA ASN A 615 34.56 -36.83 27.47
C ASN A 615 33.99 -37.36 28.79
N ASP A 616 34.77 -38.21 29.50
CA ASP A 616 34.36 -38.83 30.75
C ASP A 616 34.00 -37.81 31.83
N ASP A 617 34.73 -36.67 31.88
CA ASP A 617 34.45 -35.59 32.86
C ASP A 617 33.10 -34.92 32.61
N ALA A 618 32.74 -34.69 31.35
CA ALA A 618 31.44 -34.11 30.97
C ALA A 618 30.29 -35.10 31.35
N ILE A 619 30.44 -36.38 31.10
CA ILE A 619 29.46 -37.41 31.51
C ILE A 619 29.35 -37.47 33.04
N ALA A 620 30.47 -37.38 33.75
CA ALA A 620 30.49 -37.41 35.21
C ALA A 620 29.71 -36.26 35.84
N LEU A 621 29.59 -35.06 35.18
CA LEU A 621 28.74 -33.97 35.68
C LEU A 621 27.27 -34.38 35.72
N TYR A 622 26.77 -35.08 34.69
CA TYR A 622 25.38 -35.53 34.65
C TYR A 622 25.11 -36.66 35.62
N ILE A 623 26.07 -37.56 35.84
CA ILE A 623 25.96 -38.66 36.83
C ILE A 623 25.84 -38.07 38.24
N ARG A 624 26.48 -36.93 38.54
CA ARG A 624 26.45 -36.27 39.86
C ARG A 624 25.23 -35.37 40.07
N ALA A 625 24.60 -34.88 38.98
CA ALA A 625 23.48 -33.96 39.07
C ALA A 625 22.26 -34.68 39.76
N GLU A 626 21.62 -33.99 40.69
CA GLU A 626 20.47 -34.56 41.43
C GLU A 626 19.23 -34.71 40.54
N GLU A 627 19.09 -33.84 39.54
CA GLU A 627 17.96 -33.75 38.62
C GLU A 627 17.94 -34.88 37.59
N VAL A 628 19.00 -35.66 37.50
CA VAL A 628 19.14 -36.77 36.54
C VAL A 628 18.59 -38.04 37.16
N SER A 629 17.70 -38.74 36.46
CA SER A 629 17.07 -39.95 36.94
C SER A 629 18.10 -41.08 37.15
N PRO A 630 17.86 -42.02 38.13
CA PRO A 630 18.77 -43.13 38.36
C PRO A 630 19.02 -44.00 37.11
N ALA A 631 18.00 -44.17 36.28
CA ALA A 631 18.11 -44.97 35.05
C ALA A 631 19.06 -44.30 34.02
N VAL A 632 18.99 -42.95 33.87
CA VAL A 632 19.92 -42.18 33.02
C VAL A 632 21.33 -42.23 33.57
N LYS A 633 21.52 -42.14 34.90
CA LYS A 633 22.83 -42.24 35.53
C LYS A 633 23.49 -43.59 35.27
N GLU A 634 22.73 -44.69 35.41
CA GLU A 634 23.19 -46.05 35.15
C GLU A 634 23.57 -46.24 33.70
N ALA A 635 22.74 -45.76 32.78
CA ALA A 635 23.05 -45.83 31.36
C ALA A 635 24.32 -45.02 31.00
N LEU A 636 24.50 -43.83 31.59
CA LEU A 636 25.71 -43.02 31.36
C LEU A 636 26.96 -43.66 31.96
N GLN A 637 26.85 -44.38 33.13
CA GLN A 637 27.95 -45.15 33.70
C GLN A 637 28.37 -46.29 32.75
N GLU A 638 27.42 -47.01 32.20
CA GLU A 638 27.70 -48.09 31.22
C GLU A 638 28.40 -47.52 29.94
N VAL A 639 27.97 -46.35 29.47
CA VAL A 639 28.66 -45.66 28.36
C VAL A 639 30.11 -45.34 28.71
N VAL A 640 30.39 -44.85 29.92
CA VAL A 640 31.75 -44.54 30.38
C VAL A 640 32.60 -45.81 30.40
N VAL A 641 32.05 -46.92 30.96
CA VAL A 641 32.75 -48.20 31.00
C VAL A 641 33.14 -48.69 29.59
N LYS A 642 32.20 -48.62 28.64
CA LYS A 642 32.45 -49.02 27.25
C LYS A 642 33.47 -48.11 26.56
N LYS A 643 33.41 -46.79 26.76
CA LYS A 643 34.40 -45.84 26.23
C LYS A 643 35.80 -46.08 26.80
N GLN A 644 35.89 -46.36 28.12
CA GLN A 644 37.16 -46.69 28.76
C GLN A 644 37.76 -48.00 28.25
N ALA A 645 36.92 -49.01 27.98
CA ALA A 645 37.38 -50.25 27.39
C ALA A 645 37.99 -50.06 26.00
N ILE A 646 37.33 -49.22 25.14
CA ILE A 646 37.85 -48.88 23.83
C ILE A 646 39.18 -48.08 23.95
N ALA A 647 39.22 -47.10 24.85
CA ALA A 647 40.40 -46.30 25.11
C ALA A 647 41.61 -47.14 25.60
N LEU A 648 41.35 -48.17 26.43
CA LEU A 648 42.38 -49.11 26.87
C LEU A 648 42.95 -49.92 25.70
N LEU A 649 42.07 -50.50 24.85
CA LEU A 649 42.46 -51.28 23.69
C LEU A 649 43.27 -50.42 22.70
N ALA A 650 42.81 -49.21 22.43
CA ALA A 650 43.54 -48.25 21.57
C ALA A 650 44.95 -47.92 22.15
N ARG A 651 45.04 -47.71 23.47
CA ARG A 651 46.32 -47.47 24.14
C ARG A 651 47.29 -48.67 24.02
N GLU A 652 46.76 -49.87 24.29
CA GLU A 652 47.54 -51.07 24.17
C GLU A 652 48.05 -51.30 22.73
N ARG A 653 47.24 -51.01 21.73
CA ARG A 653 47.64 -51.02 20.31
C ARG A 653 48.74 -50.01 20.04
N GLN A 654 48.58 -48.76 20.47
CA GLN A 654 49.59 -47.72 20.30
C GLN A 654 50.93 -48.02 20.97
N ASP A 655 50.90 -48.72 22.14
CA ASP A 655 52.11 -49.14 22.83
C ASP A 655 52.87 -50.16 21.98
N ARG A 656 52.18 -51.12 21.35
CA ARG A 656 52.81 -52.11 20.45
C ARG A 656 53.34 -51.46 19.15
N GLU A 657 52.58 -50.49 18.58
CA GLU A 657 53.05 -49.73 17.43
C GLU A 657 54.31 -48.93 17.72
N ARG A 658 54.45 -48.35 18.93
CA ARG A 658 55.63 -47.68 19.41
C ARG A 658 56.83 -48.64 19.57
N GLU A 659 56.52 -49.87 20.08
CA GLU A 659 57.53 -50.94 20.19
C GLU A 659 58.07 -51.34 18.81
N ILE A 660 57.22 -51.52 17.81
CA ILE A 660 57.63 -51.81 16.45
C ILE A 660 58.50 -50.65 15.89
N ALA A 661 58.12 -49.40 16.10
CA ALA A 661 58.88 -48.25 15.67
C ALA A 661 60.28 -48.21 16.30
N ALA A 662 60.35 -48.48 17.59
CA ALA A 662 61.64 -48.55 18.30
C ALA A 662 62.54 -49.70 17.79
N ILE A 663 61.99 -50.87 17.51
CA ILE A 663 62.72 -51.99 16.92
C ILE A 663 63.20 -51.60 15.52
N GLY A 664 62.36 -50.93 14.68
CA GLY A 664 62.73 -50.46 13.36
C GLY A 664 63.89 -49.49 13.35
N GLU A 665 63.90 -48.56 14.33
CA GLU A 665 65.06 -47.66 14.51
C GLU A 665 66.31 -48.44 14.87
N GLU A 666 66.21 -49.40 15.77
CA GLU A 666 67.35 -50.24 16.18
C GLU A 666 67.83 -51.10 15.00
N GLN A 667 66.93 -51.71 14.22
CA GLN A 667 67.29 -52.47 13.02
C GLN A 667 68.02 -51.60 11.97
N THR A 668 67.64 -50.35 11.81
CA THR A 668 68.34 -49.40 10.94
C THR A 668 69.77 -49.19 11.43
N ARG A 669 69.97 -48.98 12.74
CA ARG A 669 71.28 -48.86 13.35
C ARG A 669 72.10 -50.11 13.17
N ILE A 670 71.51 -51.30 13.42
CA ILE A 670 72.19 -52.59 13.25
C ILE A 670 72.62 -52.80 11.75
N ARG A 671 71.75 -52.50 10.79
CA ARG A 671 72.04 -52.58 9.36
C ARG A 671 73.19 -51.67 8.96
N ASP A 672 73.21 -50.43 9.47
CA ASP A 672 74.35 -49.53 9.19
C ASP A 672 75.66 -50.00 9.74
N ASN A 673 75.62 -50.60 10.96
CA ASN A 673 76.79 -51.15 11.61
C ASN A 673 77.26 -52.43 10.83
N MET A 674 76.37 -53.33 10.44
CA MET A 674 76.71 -54.54 9.69
C MET A 674 77.40 -54.25 8.32
N GLY A 675 77.03 -53.12 7.69
CA GLY A 675 77.64 -52.63 6.46
C GLY A 675 79.12 -52.23 6.63
N ARG A 676 79.59 -52.04 7.87
CA ARG A 676 80.96 -51.56 8.19
C ARG A 676 81.89 -52.64 8.86
N ILE A 677 81.34 -53.83 9.14
CA ILE A 677 82.00 -54.90 9.89
C ILE A 677 82.31 -56.07 8.95
N ASP A 678 83.39 -56.82 9.26
CA ASP A 678 83.72 -58.07 8.54
C ASP A 678 82.62 -59.12 8.82
N ARG A 679 82.15 -59.74 7.73
CA ARG A 679 81.09 -60.76 7.79
C ARG A 679 81.40 -62.00 8.61
N ASN A 680 82.76 -62.30 8.78
CA ASN A 680 83.23 -63.45 9.56
C ASN A 680 83.50 -63.14 11.05
N SER A 681 83.19 -61.95 11.50
CA SER A 681 83.34 -61.55 12.88
C SER A 681 82.22 -62.06 13.75
N ASP A 682 82.52 -62.35 15.04
CA ASP A 682 81.55 -62.75 16.05
C ASP A 682 80.50 -61.65 16.25
N LEU A 683 80.87 -60.38 16.04
CA LEU A 683 79.94 -59.22 16.17
C LEU A 683 78.93 -59.23 14.99
N TYR A 684 79.30 -59.61 13.76
CA TYR A 684 78.37 -59.72 12.65
C TYR A 684 77.33 -60.82 12.92
N THR A 685 77.77 -62.00 13.35
CA THR A 685 76.90 -63.13 13.72
C THR A 685 75.93 -62.74 14.80
N ARG A 686 76.37 -62.06 15.80
CA ARG A 686 75.47 -61.52 16.90
C ARG A 686 74.43 -60.47 16.39
N TYR A 687 74.84 -59.68 15.39
CA TYR A 687 73.85 -58.72 14.81
C TYR A 687 72.85 -59.47 13.93
N VAL A 688 73.22 -60.45 13.16
CA VAL A 688 72.27 -61.27 12.40
C VAL A 688 71.29 -62.00 13.33
N GLN A 689 71.77 -62.63 14.40
CA GLN A 689 70.87 -63.25 15.38
C GLN A 689 69.91 -62.25 16.01
N LYS A 690 70.40 -61.10 16.38
CA LYS A 690 69.56 -60.05 16.96
C LYS A 690 68.52 -59.51 15.92
N PHE A 691 68.88 -59.42 14.68
CA PHE A 691 68.00 -59.03 13.61
C PHE A 691 66.86 -60.03 13.43
N ASP A 692 67.17 -61.32 13.42
CA ASP A 692 66.22 -62.42 13.32
C ASP A 692 65.23 -62.44 14.54
N GLU A 693 65.78 -62.32 15.73
CA GLU A 693 64.94 -62.16 16.94
C GLU A 693 63.98 -60.96 16.89
N GLN A 694 64.50 -59.83 16.35
CA GLN A 694 63.70 -58.65 16.13
C GLN A 694 62.64 -58.81 15.07
N GLU A 695 62.93 -59.46 13.96
CA GLU A 695 61.92 -59.77 12.94
C GLU A 695 60.79 -60.64 13.50
N THR A 696 61.13 -61.72 14.22
CA THR A 696 60.16 -62.53 14.90
C THR A 696 59.28 -61.72 15.89
N ARG A 697 59.93 -60.78 16.60
CA ARG A 697 59.20 -59.89 17.53
C ARG A 697 58.30 -58.93 16.80
N ILE A 698 58.67 -58.40 15.64
CA ILE A 698 57.81 -57.53 14.81
C ILE A 698 56.61 -58.34 14.31
N GLU A 699 56.78 -59.55 13.85
CA GLU A 699 55.66 -60.39 13.40
C GLU A 699 54.66 -60.68 14.52
N ASP A 700 55.13 -61.05 15.69
CA ASP A 700 54.29 -61.25 16.92
C ASP A 700 53.57 -59.99 17.31
N LEU A 701 54.22 -58.84 17.28
CA LEU A 701 53.64 -57.53 17.58
C LEU A 701 52.57 -57.14 16.55
N ARG A 702 52.76 -57.43 15.26
CA ARG A 702 51.78 -57.20 14.22
C ARG A 702 50.54 -58.03 14.38
N GLU A 703 50.69 -59.30 14.77
CA GLU A 703 49.55 -60.16 15.09
C GLU A 703 48.77 -59.63 16.28
N GLN A 704 49.48 -59.18 17.35
CA GLN A 704 48.85 -58.56 18.51
C GLN A 704 48.12 -57.25 18.16
N ILE A 705 48.69 -56.41 17.28
CA ILE A 705 48.07 -55.21 16.82
C ILE A 705 46.78 -55.54 16.06
N ALA A 706 46.81 -56.51 15.14
CA ALA A 706 45.64 -56.93 14.39
C ALA A 706 44.52 -57.41 15.33
N MET A 707 44.85 -58.23 16.31
CA MET A 707 43.88 -58.71 17.33
C MET A 707 43.29 -57.50 18.13
N ARG A 708 44.14 -56.52 18.50
CA ARG A 708 43.66 -55.35 19.22
C ARG A 708 42.79 -54.46 18.38
N MET A 709 43.06 -54.30 17.11
CA MET A 709 42.22 -53.56 16.16
C MET A 709 40.85 -54.21 16.00
N GLU A 710 40.80 -55.55 15.92
CA GLU A 710 39.52 -56.26 15.85
C GLU A 710 38.71 -56.11 17.14
N GLN A 711 39.34 -56.26 18.31
CA GLN A 711 38.72 -56.04 19.61
C GLN A 711 38.25 -54.59 19.80
N GLU A 712 39.03 -53.62 19.37
CA GLU A 712 38.69 -52.18 19.37
C GLU A 712 37.43 -51.96 18.51
N HIS A 713 37.38 -52.55 17.29
CA HIS A 713 36.23 -52.45 16.41
C HIS A 713 34.98 -53.11 16.99
N GLU A 714 35.10 -54.32 17.54
CA GLU A 714 33.98 -55.01 18.22
C GLU A 714 33.45 -54.20 19.43
N ALA A 715 34.34 -53.63 20.23
CA ALA A 715 33.97 -52.79 21.33
C ALA A 715 33.26 -51.50 20.90
N GLN A 716 33.70 -50.89 19.78
CA GLN A 716 33.06 -49.73 19.17
C GLN A 716 31.66 -50.09 18.68
N MET A 717 31.50 -51.20 17.96
CA MET A 717 30.19 -51.68 17.49
C MET A 717 29.24 -51.95 18.65
N ALA A 718 29.76 -52.54 19.76
CA ALA A 718 28.98 -52.79 20.98
C ALA A 718 28.56 -51.50 21.69
N LEU A 719 29.39 -50.44 21.67
CA LEU A 719 29.01 -49.12 22.19
C LEU A 719 27.91 -48.48 21.30
N ASP A 720 28.08 -48.51 19.98
CA ASP A 720 27.13 -47.91 19.04
C ASP A 720 25.75 -48.64 19.14
N ALA A 721 25.75 -49.94 19.16
CA ALA A 721 24.54 -50.74 19.37
C ALA A 721 23.85 -50.42 20.72
N TYR A 722 24.64 -50.28 21.76
CA TYR A 722 24.12 -49.90 23.09
C TYR A 722 23.49 -48.49 23.02
N LEU A 723 24.19 -47.53 22.46
CA LEU A 723 23.69 -46.15 22.34
C LEU A 723 22.37 -46.08 21.55
N ILE A 724 22.24 -46.82 20.45
CA ILE A 724 21.01 -46.88 19.64
C ILE A 724 19.85 -47.53 20.43
N SER A 725 20.15 -48.48 21.30
CA SER A 725 19.14 -49.20 22.11
C SER A 725 18.60 -48.39 23.27
N ILE A 726 19.31 -47.34 23.69
CA ILE A 726 18.91 -46.52 24.86
C ILE A 726 17.73 -45.64 24.50
N GLU A 727 16.63 -45.79 25.23
CA GLU A 727 15.49 -44.87 25.23
C GLU A 727 14.99 -44.74 26.67
N ILE A 728 15.43 -43.69 27.38
CA ILE A 728 15.16 -43.45 28.79
C ILE A 728 14.64 -42.03 28.95
N GLU A 729 13.43 -41.95 29.55
CA GLU A 729 12.80 -40.64 29.85
C GLU A 729 13.22 -40.09 31.21
#